data_4ade2d08f5ec3f9dd95b4e75230c5ab4
#
_entry.id   4ade2d08f5ec3f9dd95b4e75230c5ab4
#
_cell.length_a   1.000
_cell.length_b   1.000
_cell.length_c   1.000
_cell.angle_alpha   90.00
_cell.angle_beta   90.00
_cell.angle_gamma   90.00
#
_symmetry.space_group_name_H-M   'P 1'
#
loop_
_entity.id
_entity.type
_entity.pdbx_description
1 polymer ?
#
loop_
_entity_poly.entity_id
_entity_poly.type
_entity_poly.pdbx_seq_one_letter_code
_entity_poly.pdbx_strand_id
1 'polypeptide(L)'
;MDESNIFDKIHDIDLKKTMESSYIDYAMSVIASRALPDVRDGLKPVQRRILYAMIELNNGPDKPHRKCARIVGDTMGKYHPHGDSSIYGALVNLAQEWSTRYPLVDGHGNFGSVDGDGAAAMRYTEARLSKISMEMMADINKNTVDFIPNFDETEKEPVVLPSRYPNLLANGTQGIAVGMATNIPPHNLREIIDAVVKIIDNQVEADRGTSIDEIMEVIKGPDFPTGATILGRSGIEQAYRTGRGKIKVRAVSNIEPMQNGKQRIVVTELPYMVNKARLIEKIAELVNDKKIDGITELRDESDRSGMRICIETRKDVNANVLLNQLYKHTQLQDTFGVIMLALVNNEPKILNILQMLEYYLEHQKEVVTRRTQYELNKAKERAHILEGLLKALDHIDEVISIIRSSKNVAEAKERLIERFEFTEVQAQAIVDMRLRALTGLEREKLTAEYNELMALIDRLTAILGDEKLLLGVIKEEILIIRDKYGDDRRTSIGFDMDDLNVEDLIPHGDTVIAMSKLGYIKRMTIDNFKSQHRGGKGIKGMNTIEDDFIEDLLMTTTHHFIFCFTNKGRVYRLKAYEIPEASRTARGTAIVNLLQLMPDEKITAIIPLREYDDEKYLFMATKKGIVKKTALKEYSNIRKTGLAAITLREDDDLIEVKVTDKTKKILLVTKNGQSIFFDENDVRETGRVSMGVIGMNLNEGDEVVGMQLDSQGEDLLVVSEKGMGKRTKMDKFSLQHRGGKGVRCYNITDKTGSVVGSKAVNEEDEIMLITTEGIVIRMGVADISEQGRNTSGVKLMDIDANSDVMVAGIAKVREKHQKNEETEAVETTMDTEAVEDRSQLDDLIDAAMKDAKEQE
;
A
#
# COMPACT_ATOMS: atom_id res chain seq x y z
N MET A 1 65.92 48.69 -5.16
CA MET A 1 65.26 47.46 -4.68
C MET A 1 63.83 47.82 -4.37
N ASP A 2 62.95 47.57 -5.37
CA ASP A 2 61.52 47.91 -5.22
C ASP A 2 60.84 46.89 -4.28
N GLU A 3 60.42 47.41 -3.17
CA GLU A 3 59.43 46.74 -2.31
C GLU A 3 58.07 46.88 -3.01
N SER A 4 57.87 46.11 -4.08
CA SER A 4 56.57 46.00 -4.74
C SER A 4 55.69 45.03 -3.97
N ASN A 5 54.90 45.59 -3.07
CA ASN A 5 53.48 45.25 -2.81
C ASN A 5 53.06 43.80 -3.00
N ILE A 6 53.25 43.05 -2.01
CA ILE A 6 52.39 41.90 -1.75
C ILE A 6 51.07 42.52 -1.18
N PHE A 7 50.28 43.14 -2.04
CA PHE A 7 48.92 43.43 -1.76
C PHE A 7 48.16 42.13 -2.00
N ASP A 8 47.79 41.47 -0.93
CA ASP A 8 46.67 40.55 -0.95
C ASP A 8 45.53 41.24 -1.71
N LYS A 9 45.20 40.72 -2.88
CA LYS A 9 44.04 41.21 -3.63
C LYS A 9 42.80 40.84 -2.81
N ILE A 10 42.32 41.83 -2.03
CA ILE A 10 41.03 41.68 -1.37
C ILE A 10 39.97 41.63 -2.48
N HIS A 11 39.37 40.50 -2.70
CA HIS A 11 38.25 40.35 -3.58
C HIS A 11 36.97 40.44 -2.75
N ASP A 12 36.11 41.39 -3.10
CA ASP A 12 34.75 41.40 -2.54
C ASP A 12 33.98 40.18 -3.03
N ILE A 13 33.65 39.28 -2.10
CA ILE A 13 32.91 38.08 -2.37
C ILE A 13 31.51 38.25 -1.78
N ASP A 14 30.49 38.05 -2.63
CA ASP A 14 29.09 37.95 -2.18
C ASP A 14 28.93 36.67 -1.35
N LEU A 15 28.86 36.81 -0.04
CA LEU A 15 28.74 35.68 0.89
C LEU A 15 27.56 34.79 0.55
N LYS A 16 26.42 35.36 0.14
CA LYS A 16 25.22 34.61 -0.21
C LYS A 16 25.47 33.73 -1.42
N LYS A 17 25.99 34.29 -2.50
CA LYS A 17 26.28 33.52 -3.75
C LYS A 17 27.34 32.46 -3.51
N THR A 18 28.38 32.76 -2.74
CA THR A 18 29.44 31.80 -2.43
C THR A 18 28.89 30.63 -1.59
N MET A 19 28.06 30.93 -0.59
CA MET A 19 27.44 29.87 0.21
C MET A 19 26.42 29.02 -0.60
N GLU A 20 25.61 29.65 -1.44
CA GLU A 20 24.68 28.95 -2.34
C GLU A 20 25.42 28.01 -3.27
N SER A 21 26.49 28.50 -3.96
CA SER A 21 27.30 27.66 -4.85
C SER A 21 27.98 26.53 -4.10
N SER A 22 28.67 26.82 -3.00
CA SER A 22 29.37 25.79 -2.21
C SER A 22 28.41 24.74 -1.63
N TYR A 23 27.18 25.17 -1.25
CA TYR A 23 26.17 24.24 -0.74
C TYR A 23 25.63 23.32 -1.85
N ILE A 24 25.42 23.88 -3.07
CA ILE A 24 25.00 23.08 -4.22
C ILE A 24 26.10 22.09 -4.60
N ASP A 25 27.37 22.49 -4.67
CA ASP A 25 28.49 21.61 -4.96
C ASP A 25 28.63 20.47 -3.93
N TYR A 26 28.49 20.82 -2.65
CA TYR A 26 28.48 19.84 -1.57
C TYR A 26 27.29 18.86 -1.72
N ALA A 27 26.08 19.40 -1.95
CA ALA A 27 24.87 18.58 -2.13
C ALA A 27 25.02 17.62 -3.31
N MET A 28 25.49 18.09 -4.46
CA MET A 28 25.77 17.26 -5.64
C MET A 28 26.78 16.17 -5.35
N SER A 29 27.88 16.50 -4.66
CA SER A 29 28.88 15.52 -4.24
C SER A 29 28.30 14.44 -3.32
N VAL A 30 27.47 14.83 -2.35
CA VAL A 30 26.83 13.86 -1.42
C VAL A 30 25.82 12.97 -2.15
N ILE A 31 25.05 13.53 -3.09
CA ILE A 31 24.06 12.80 -3.88
C ILE A 31 24.74 11.80 -4.81
N ALA A 32 25.64 12.27 -5.68
CA ALA A 32 26.22 11.46 -6.75
C ALA A 32 27.36 10.53 -6.28
N SER A 33 28.13 10.93 -5.23
CA SER A 33 29.39 10.24 -4.91
C SER A 33 29.47 9.66 -3.49
N ARG A 34 28.37 9.69 -2.70
CA ARG A 34 28.45 9.22 -1.30
C ARG A 34 27.24 8.41 -0.81
N ALA A 35 26.03 8.99 -0.84
CA ALA A 35 24.90 8.48 -0.07
C ALA A 35 23.97 7.53 -0.84
N LEU A 36 23.86 7.71 -2.16
CA LEU A 36 22.92 6.96 -2.98
C LEU A 36 23.60 5.81 -3.73
N PRO A 37 22.88 4.69 -3.93
CA PRO A 37 23.36 3.56 -4.73
C PRO A 37 23.16 3.81 -6.22
N ASP A 38 24.01 3.22 -7.06
CA ASP A 38 23.76 3.09 -8.51
C ASP A 38 22.69 1.99 -8.74
N VAL A 39 21.76 2.22 -9.64
CA VAL A 39 20.66 1.27 -9.93
C VAL A 39 21.19 -0.06 -10.49
N ARG A 40 22.31 -0.04 -11.21
CA ARG A 40 22.90 -1.17 -11.94
C ARG A 40 23.51 -2.22 -11.01
N ASP A 41 24.35 -1.81 -10.04
CA ASP A 41 25.04 -2.71 -9.10
C ASP A 41 24.56 -2.61 -7.65
N GLY A 42 23.68 -1.64 -7.34
CA GLY A 42 23.11 -1.46 -6.00
C GLY A 42 24.08 -1.00 -4.93
N LEU A 43 25.27 -0.54 -5.31
CA LEU A 43 26.34 -0.20 -4.37
C LEU A 43 26.54 1.31 -4.25
N LYS A 44 26.88 1.74 -3.04
CA LYS A 44 27.45 3.06 -2.81
C LYS A 44 28.92 3.07 -3.22
N PRO A 45 29.51 4.24 -3.57
CA PRO A 45 30.90 4.30 -3.98
C PRO A 45 31.87 3.66 -2.98
N VAL A 46 31.71 3.87 -1.67
CA VAL A 46 32.58 3.26 -0.66
C VAL A 46 32.49 1.73 -0.67
N GLN A 47 31.30 1.17 -0.84
CA GLN A 47 31.09 -0.29 -0.88
C GLN A 47 31.73 -0.91 -2.12
N ARG A 48 31.53 -0.27 -3.28
CA ARG A 48 32.16 -0.69 -4.57
C ARG A 48 33.69 -0.68 -4.48
N ARG A 49 34.27 0.37 -3.90
CA ARG A 49 35.70 0.53 -3.71
C ARG A 49 36.30 -0.53 -2.76
N ILE A 50 35.55 -0.86 -1.68
CA ILE A 50 35.97 -1.94 -0.76
C ILE A 50 36.05 -3.28 -1.49
N LEU A 51 34.96 -3.64 -2.21
CA LEU A 51 34.91 -4.93 -2.92
C LEU A 51 35.99 -4.99 -4.02
N TYR A 52 36.22 -3.89 -4.74
CA TYR A 52 37.23 -3.80 -5.77
C TYR A 52 38.65 -3.90 -5.17
N ALA A 53 38.92 -3.21 -4.07
CA ALA A 53 40.22 -3.35 -3.37
C ALA A 53 40.46 -4.77 -2.87
N MET A 54 39.42 -5.48 -2.43
CA MET A 54 39.54 -6.87 -1.97
C MET A 54 39.84 -7.83 -3.12
N ILE A 55 39.31 -7.62 -4.35
CA ILE A 55 39.65 -8.46 -5.52
C ILE A 55 41.08 -8.21 -5.98
N GLU A 56 41.51 -6.93 -6.01
CA GLU A 56 42.88 -6.55 -6.34
C GLU A 56 43.90 -7.15 -5.33
N LEU A 57 43.55 -7.25 -4.07
CA LEU A 57 44.31 -7.92 -3.04
C LEU A 57 44.32 -9.46 -3.20
N ASN A 58 43.62 -10.02 -4.19
CA ASN A 58 43.40 -11.46 -4.34
C ASN A 58 42.92 -12.12 -3.04
N ASN A 59 41.86 -11.49 -2.43
CA ASN A 59 41.27 -11.88 -1.17
C ASN A 59 39.90 -12.57 -1.37
N GLY A 60 39.88 -13.57 -2.25
CA GLY A 60 38.71 -14.38 -2.61
C GLY A 60 38.30 -15.38 -1.52
N PRO A 61 37.11 -16.02 -1.70
CA PRO A 61 36.53 -16.95 -0.71
C PRO A 61 37.36 -18.22 -0.49
N ASP A 62 38.25 -18.56 -1.41
CA ASP A 62 39.18 -19.69 -1.36
C ASP A 62 40.52 -19.34 -0.67
N LYS A 63 40.75 -18.09 -0.30
CA LYS A 63 41.94 -17.58 0.34
C LYS A 63 41.75 -17.41 1.85
N PRO A 64 42.86 -17.40 2.63
CA PRO A 64 42.79 -17.05 4.05
C PRO A 64 42.22 -15.64 4.26
N HIS A 65 41.51 -15.43 5.37
CA HIS A 65 41.06 -14.11 5.81
C HIS A 65 42.27 -13.18 5.99
N ARG A 66 42.07 -11.90 5.64
CA ARG A 66 43.06 -10.84 5.85
C ARG A 66 42.60 -9.90 6.94
N LYS A 67 43.53 -9.28 7.68
CA LYS A 67 43.20 -8.24 8.67
C LYS A 67 42.38 -7.11 8.01
N CYS A 68 41.27 -6.71 8.62
CA CYS A 68 40.44 -5.60 8.12
C CYS A 68 41.25 -4.31 7.99
N ALA A 69 42.22 -4.07 8.88
CA ALA A 69 43.12 -2.93 8.78
C ALA A 69 43.91 -2.88 7.45
N ARG A 70 44.26 -4.04 6.86
CA ARG A 70 44.89 -4.10 5.54
C ARG A 70 43.95 -3.71 4.43
N ILE A 71 42.71 -4.25 4.47
CA ILE A 71 41.67 -3.95 3.46
C ILE A 71 41.32 -2.47 3.50
N VAL A 72 41.10 -1.93 4.70
CA VAL A 72 40.78 -0.51 4.89
C VAL A 72 41.92 0.38 4.42
N GLY A 73 43.17 0.03 4.75
CA GLY A 73 44.35 0.77 4.32
C GLY A 73 44.54 0.83 2.80
N ASP A 74 44.37 -0.29 2.10
CA ASP A 74 44.43 -0.34 0.63
C ASP A 74 43.29 0.43 -0.01
N THR A 75 42.04 0.30 0.52
CA THR A 75 40.89 1.04 0.03
C THR A 75 41.06 2.55 0.19
N MET A 76 41.52 2.98 1.37
CA MET A 76 41.76 4.40 1.69
C MET A 76 42.88 4.99 0.84
N GLY A 77 43.98 4.28 0.72
CA GLY A 77 45.17 4.76 0.02
C GLY A 77 45.03 4.83 -1.48
N LYS A 78 44.25 3.93 -2.08
CA LYS A 78 44.13 3.83 -3.53
C LYS A 78 42.83 4.44 -4.09
N TYR A 79 41.70 4.35 -3.41
CA TYR A 79 40.39 4.61 -4.03
C TYR A 79 39.50 5.56 -3.24
N HIS A 80 39.57 5.55 -1.90
CA HIS A 80 38.57 6.30 -1.10
C HIS A 80 39.25 7.22 -0.06
N PRO A 81 39.50 8.49 -0.40
CA PRO A 81 40.26 9.43 0.43
C PRO A 81 39.43 9.99 1.59
N HIS A 82 38.90 9.13 2.44
CA HIS A 82 38.07 9.49 3.61
C HIS A 82 38.54 8.73 4.86
N GLY A 83 38.00 9.07 6.03
CA GLY A 83 38.41 8.46 7.29
C GLY A 83 38.26 6.94 7.33
N ASP A 84 39.23 6.27 7.92
CA ASP A 84 39.29 4.82 8.08
C ASP A 84 38.10 4.20 8.80
N SER A 85 37.55 4.93 9.79
CA SER A 85 36.38 4.50 10.55
C SER A 85 35.14 4.37 9.68
N SER A 86 34.96 5.26 8.69
CA SER A 86 33.82 5.17 7.76
C SER A 86 33.93 4.00 6.79
N ILE A 87 35.15 3.74 6.30
CA ILE A 87 35.44 2.60 5.42
C ILE A 87 35.25 1.30 6.21
N TYR A 88 35.80 1.23 7.44
CA TYR A 88 35.63 0.06 8.28
C TYR A 88 34.18 -0.20 8.66
N GLY A 89 33.42 0.85 8.99
CA GLY A 89 31.96 0.73 9.23
C GLY A 89 31.19 0.19 8.03
N ALA A 90 31.53 0.60 6.82
CA ALA A 90 30.92 0.06 5.61
C ALA A 90 31.31 -1.42 5.38
N LEU A 91 32.58 -1.79 5.61
CA LEU A 91 33.04 -3.18 5.53
C LEU A 91 32.33 -4.08 6.53
N VAL A 92 32.18 -3.61 7.78
CA VAL A 92 31.43 -4.30 8.84
C VAL A 92 29.98 -4.55 8.44
N ASN A 93 29.31 -3.55 7.92
CA ASN A 93 27.91 -3.67 7.48
C ASN A 93 27.73 -4.73 6.38
N LEU A 94 28.66 -4.83 5.44
CA LEU A 94 28.63 -5.84 4.37
C LEU A 94 28.85 -7.29 4.87
N ALA A 95 29.34 -7.45 6.10
CA ALA A 95 29.60 -8.74 6.72
C ALA A 95 28.52 -9.16 7.73
N GLN A 96 27.64 -8.25 8.16
CA GLN A 96 26.63 -8.52 9.20
C GLN A 96 25.41 -9.23 8.61
N GLU A 97 25.12 -10.43 9.07
CA GLU A 97 23.98 -11.26 8.61
C GLU A 97 22.59 -10.70 8.97
N TRP A 98 22.51 -9.83 9.97
CA TRP A 98 21.27 -9.13 10.36
C TRP A 98 21.07 -7.78 9.65
N SER A 99 22.12 -7.26 9.01
CA SER A 99 22.07 -6.00 8.25
C SER A 99 21.93 -6.22 6.74
N THR A 100 22.59 -7.27 6.22
CA THR A 100 22.69 -7.58 4.79
C THR A 100 22.07 -8.95 4.53
N ARG A 101 21.07 -9.03 3.64
CA ARG A 101 20.33 -10.27 3.38
C ARG A 101 21.22 -11.36 2.74
N TYR A 102 22.13 -10.96 1.85
CA TYR A 102 23.17 -11.78 1.23
C TYR A 102 24.52 -11.10 1.46
N PRO A 103 25.23 -11.43 2.56
CA PRO A 103 26.48 -10.78 2.92
C PRO A 103 27.53 -10.88 1.82
N LEU A 104 28.15 -9.75 1.46
CA LEU A 104 29.18 -9.66 0.44
C LEU A 104 30.60 -9.89 0.99
N VAL A 105 30.73 -9.81 2.30
CA VAL A 105 32.00 -10.02 3.01
C VAL A 105 31.84 -11.16 4.01
N ASP A 106 32.78 -12.08 4.02
CA ASP A 106 32.90 -13.15 5.00
C ASP A 106 33.85 -12.66 6.11
N GLY A 107 33.26 -12.34 7.29
CA GLY A 107 33.96 -11.78 8.43
C GLY A 107 34.40 -12.86 9.45
N HIS A 108 35.60 -12.72 10.02
CA HIS A 108 36.09 -13.54 11.10
C HIS A 108 36.50 -12.70 12.31
N GLY A 109 35.91 -12.97 13.47
CA GLY A 109 36.08 -12.20 14.69
C GLY A 109 34.76 -11.51 15.12
N ASN A 110 34.87 -10.45 15.92
CA ASN A 110 33.69 -9.72 16.43
C ASN A 110 33.33 -8.56 15.48
N PHE A 111 32.23 -8.73 14.73
CA PHE A 111 31.66 -7.72 13.83
C PHE A 111 30.44 -7.03 14.44
N GLY A 112 30.28 -7.06 15.76
CA GLY A 112 29.14 -6.51 16.47
C GLY A 112 28.02 -7.52 16.76
N SER A 113 26.91 -7.03 17.26
CA SER A 113 25.73 -7.85 17.56
C SER A 113 24.42 -7.12 17.26
N VAL A 114 23.31 -7.85 17.31
CA VAL A 114 21.93 -7.27 17.19
C VAL A 114 21.60 -6.34 18.36
N ASP A 115 22.35 -6.43 19.47
CA ASP A 115 22.23 -5.53 20.62
C ASP A 115 22.81 -4.13 20.36
N GLY A 116 23.44 -3.95 19.21
CA GLY A 116 24.05 -2.69 18.81
C GLY A 116 25.48 -2.51 19.32
N ASP A 117 26.12 -3.59 19.82
CA ASP A 117 27.53 -3.56 20.09
C ASP A 117 28.33 -3.26 18.84
N GLY A 118 29.32 -2.42 18.95
CA GLY A 118 30.24 -2.11 17.87
C GLY A 118 31.16 -3.28 17.52
N ALA A 119 31.62 -3.33 16.29
CA ALA A 119 32.67 -4.26 15.89
C ALA A 119 33.98 -3.99 16.68
N ALA A 120 34.74 -5.03 16.92
CA ALA A 120 36.10 -4.90 17.48
C ALA A 120 37.00 -4.07 16.54
N ALA A 121 38.04 -3.44 17.07
CA ALA A 121 38.97 -2.64 16.26
C ALA A 121 39.54 -3.46 15.07
N MET A 122 39.67 -2.82 13.91
CA MET A 122 40.05 -3.44 12.62
C MET A 122 41.38 -4.23 12.64
N ARG A 123 42.21 -4.00 13.64
CA ARG A 123 43.45 -4.77 13.85
C ARG A 123 43.20 -6.18 14.39
N TYR A 124 42.03 -6.44 14.98
CA TYR A 124 41.65 -7.75 15.51
C TYR A 124 40.77 -8.55 14.54
N THR A 125 39.90 -7.88 13.82
CA THR A 125 39.00 -8.53 12.87
C THR A 125 39.69 -8.86 11.55
N GLU A 126 39.18 -9.91 10.90
CA GLU A 126 39.66 -10.37 9.60
C GLU A 126 38.48 -10.54 8.64
N ALA A 127 38.73 -10.37 7.34
CA ALA A 127 37.67 -10.50 6.32
C ALA A 127 38.22 -11.04 4.99
N ARG A 128 37.34 -11.61 4.21
CA ARG A 128 37.53 -11.96 2.80
C ARG A 128 36.22 -11.80 2.04
N LEU A 129 36.29 -11.86 0.70
CA LEU A 129 35.10 -11.85 -0.14
C LEU A 129 34.26 -13.11 0.11
N SER A 130 32.93 -12.96 0.16
CA SER A 130 32.01 -14.09 0.19
C SER A 130 31.89 -14.74 -1.20
N LYS A 131 31.32 -15.94 -1.29
CA LYS A 131 31.15 -16.62 -2.58
C LYS A 131 30.25 -15.85 -3.53
N ILE A 132 29.16 -15.24 -3.03
CA ILE A 132 28.22 -14.48 -3.85
C ILE A 132 28.80 -13.16 -4.36
N SER A 133 29.73 -12.54 -3.63
CA SER A 133 30.40 -11.31 -4.07
C SER A 133 31.30 -11.52 -5.29
N MET A 134 31.73 -12.75 -5.55
CA MET A 134 32.48 -13.07 -6.78
C MET A 134 31.61 -12.94 -8.03
N GLU A 135 30.30 -13.16 -7.90
CA GLU A 135 29.34 -12.95 -9.00
C GLU A 135 29.12 -11.45 -9.29
N MET A 136 29.34 -10.57 -8.30
CA MET A 136 29.31 -9.11 -8.51
C MET A 136 30.45 -8.62 -9.40
N MET A 137 31.60 -9.28 -9.36
CA MET A 137 32.86 -8.86 -10.01
C MET A 137 33.26 -9.81 -11.15
N ALA A 138 32.41 -10.77 -11.50
CA ALA A 138 32.70 -11.73 -12.54
C ALA A 138 32.98 -11.01 -13.88
N ASP A 139 33.99 -11.45 -14.57
CA ASP A 139 34.40 -10.92 -15.88
C ASP A 139 34.81 -9.42 -15.92
N ILE A 140 35.13 -8.80 -14.78
CA ILE A 140 35.51 -7.38 -14.71
C ILE A 140 36.77 -7.10 -15.57
N ASN A 141 37.64 -8.09 -15.76
CA ASN A 141 38.84 -7.98 -16.56
C ASN A 141 38.63 -8.17 -18.08
N LYS A 142 37.39 -8.39 -18.50
CA LYS A 142 37.00 -8.58 -19.91
C LYS A 142 36.39 -7.33 -20.53
N ASN A 143 36.74 -6.14 -20.07
CA ASN A 143 36.23 -4.86 -20.53
C ASN A 143 34.71 -4.72 -20.46
N THR A 144 34.09 -5.33 -19.44
CA THR A 144 32.64 -5.35 -19.26
C THR A 144 32.05 -4.05 -18.73
N VAL A 145 32.84 -3.27 -18.01
CA VAL A 145 32.49 -1.99 -17.40
C VAL A 145 33.54 -0.94 -17.66
N ASP A 146 33.20 0.34 -17.52
CA ASP A 146 34.12 1.44 -17.66
C ASP A 146 34.91 1.67 -16.39
N PHE A 147 36.20 2.10 -16.60
CA PHE A 147 37.10 2.49 -15.55
C PHE A 147 37.45 3.97 -15.65
N ILE A 148 37.49 4.65 -14.52
CA ILE A 148 37.89 6.04 -14.38
C ILE A 148 39.18 6.12 -13.53
N PRO A 149 39.99 7.19 -13.69
CA PRO A 149 41.10 7.46 -12.77
C PRO A 149 40.56 7.63 -11.34
N ASN A 150 41.34 7.21 -10.35
CA ASN A 150 41.09 7.49 -8.95
C ASN A 150 41.34 8.97 -8.62
N PHE A 151 41.27 9.35 -7.34
CA PHE A 151 41.39 10.74 -6.88
C PHE A 151 42.74 11.41 -7.15
N ASP A 152 43.82 10.65 -7.30
CA ASP A 152 45.21 11.11 -7.56
C ASP A 152 45.74 10.69 -8.95
N GLU A 153 44.88 10.09 -9.78
CA GLU A 153 45.20 9.61 -11.14
C GLU A 153 46.26 8.52 -11.23
N THR A 154 46.64 7.90 -10.09
CA THR A 154 47.67 6.85 -10.07
C THR A 154 47.11 5.45 -10.36
N GLU A 155 45.85 5.21 -10.05
CA GLU A 155 45.13 3.95 -10.21
C GLU A 155 43.83 4.16 -10.99
N LYS A 156 43.16 3.07 -11.37
CA LYS A 156 41.86 3.08 -12.00
C LYS A 156 40.83 2.36 -11.14
N GLU A 157 39.65 2.91 -11.07
CA GLU A 157 38.53 2.29 -10.37
C GLU A 157 37.33 2.06 -11.30
N PRO A 158 36.52 1.01 -11.11
CA PRO A 158 35.32 0.78 -11.92
C PRO A 158 34.23 1.77 -11.58
N VAL A 159 33.57 2.30 -12.60
CA VAL A 159 32.37 3.16 -12.44
C VAL A 159 31.24 2.39 -11.79
N VAL A 160 31.05 1.12 -12.18
CA VAL A 160 30.04 0.18 -11.73
C VAL A 160 30.60 -1.23 -11.81
N LEU A 161 30.08 -2.15 -11.00
CA LEU A 161 30.46 -3.56 -11.09
C LEU A 161 29.57 -4.30 -12.11
N PRO A 162 30.06 -5.40 -12.72
CA PRO A 162 29.27 -6.22 -13.66
C PRO A 162 27.97 -6.76 -13.07
N SER A 163 27.96 -7.13 -11.78
CA SER A 163 26.79 -7.50 -10.98
C SER A 163 25.85 -8.51 -11.65
N ARG A 164 26.22 -9.78 -11.71
CA ARG A 164 25.43 -10.84 -12.38
C ARG A 164 24.06 -11.14 -11.75
N TYR A 165 23.70 -10.49 -10.65
CA TYR A 165 22.38 -10.56 -10.02
C TYR A 165 21.95 -9.17 -9.54
N PRO A 166 20.64 -8.89 -9.42
CA PRO A 166 20.11 -7.56 -9.07
C PRO A 166 20.34 -7.23 -7.58
N ASN A 167 21.59 -6.89 -7.24
CA ASN A 167 22.03 -6.66 -5.86
C ASN A 167 21.27 -5.54 -5.16
N LEU A 168 20.84 -4.49 -5.88
CA LEU A 168 20.06 -3.39 -5.30
C LEU A 168 18.78 -3.88 -4.60
N LEU A 169 18.07 -4.80 -5.23
CA LEU A 169 16.86 -5.40 -4.65
C LEU A 169 17.17 -6.56 -3.70
N ALA A 170 18.23 -7.35 -3.99
CA ALA A 170 18.61 -8.48 -3.16
C ALA A 170 19.01 -8.05 -1.74
N ASN A 171 19.85 -7.04 -1.60
CA ASN A 171 20.37 -6.57 -0.32
C ASN A 171 19.70 -5.29 0.18
N GLY A 172 19.01 -4.56 -0.70
CA GLY A 172 18.50 -3.25 -0.36
C GLY A 172 19.59 -2.23 -0.03
N THR A 173 19.22 -1.05 0.37
CA THR A 173 20.14 -0.02 0.85
C THR A 173 19.42 1.07 1.60
N GLN A 174 20.13 1.72 2.53
CA GLN A 174 19.66 2.91 3.23
C GLN A 174 20.67 4.03 3.09
N GLY A 175 20.25 5.25 2.81
CA GLY A 175 21.14 6.40 2.68
C GLY A 175 20.43 7.72 2.86
N ILE A 176 21.14 8.68 3.47
CA ILE A 176 20.64 10.04 3.69
C ILE A 176 21.53 10.99 2.90
N ALA A 177 20.98 11.66 1.91
CA ALA A 177 21.62 12.69 1.12
C ALA A 177 21.07 14.08 1.47
N VAL A 178 21.55 15.10 0.79
CA VAL A 178 21.02 16.46 0.98
C VAL A 178 19.68 16.60 0.27
N GLY A 179 18.63 16.88 1.04
CA GLY A 179 17.27 17.07 0.50
C GLY A 179 16.54 15.78 0.10
N MET A 180 17.17 14.62 0.18
CA MET A 180 16.57 13.34 -0.19
C MET A 180 17.17 12.17 0.59
N ALA A 181 16.41 11.07 0.66
CA ALA A 181 16.87 9.84 1.29
C ALA A 181 16.44 8.63 0.46
N THR A 182 17.20 7.56 0.55
CA THR A 182 16.84 6.24 0.01
C THR A 182 16.66 5.24 1.13
N ASN A 183 15.67 4.36 1.01
CA ASN A 183 15.42 3.26 1.93
C ASN A 183 14.78 2.11 1.16
N ILE A 184 15.60 1.33 0.48
CA ILE A 184 15.17 0.21 -0.36
C ILE A 184 15.26 -1.06 0.47
N PRO A 185 14.16 -1.80 0.66
CA PRO A 185 14.16 -3.04 1.43
C PRO A 185 14.85 -4.17 0.65
N PRO A 186 15.46 -5.14 1.35
CA PRO A 186 15.98 -6.36 0.73
C PRO A 186 14.85 -7.30 0.31
N HIS A 187 15.14 -8.21 -0.66
CA HIS A 187 14.18 -9.16 -1.21
C HIS A 187 14.81 -10.56 -1.34
N ASN A 188 13.97 -11.56 -1.50
CA ASN A 188 14.39 -12.92 -1.74
C ASN A 188 15.03 -13.06 -3.14
N LEU A 189 16.22 -13.67 -3.21
CA LEU A 189 17.00 -13.77 -4.45
C LEU A 189 16.26 -14.60 -5.53
N ARG A 190 15.58 -15.68 -5.15
CA ARG A 190 14.79 -16.47 -6.09
C ARG A 190 13.67 -15.63 -6.72
N GLU A 191 12.91 -14.91 -5.90
CA GLU A 191 11.78 -14.10 -6.39
C GLU A 191 12.23 -12.99 -7.35
N ILE A 192 13.32 -12.28 -7.03
CA ILE A 192 13.82 -11.21 -7.91
C ILE A 192 14.43 -11.74 -9.21
N ILE A 193 15.11 -12.89 -9.16
CA ILE A 193 15.64 -13.53 -10.37
C ILE A 193 14.50 -14.06 -11.24
N ASP A 194 13.51 -14.73 -10.66
CA ASP A 194 12.33 -15.22 -11.39
C ASP A 194 11.54 -14.05 -12.03
N ALA A 195 11.52 -12.87 -11.40
CA ALA A 195 10.95 -11.66 -11.99
C ALA A 195 11.77 -11.15 -13.20
N VAL A 196 13.11 -11.17 -13.13
CA VAL A 196 13.95 -10.82 -14.28
C VAL A 196 13.74 -11.84 -15.42
N VAL A 197 13.67 -13.13 -15.12
CA VAL A 197 13.38 -14.19 -16.10
C VAL A 197 12.01 -13.95 -16.75
N LYS A 198 10.99 -13.55 -15.97
CA LYS A 198 9.66 -13.21 -16.51
C LYS A 198 9.71 -12.05 -17.49
N ILE A 199 10.53 -11.01 -17.21
CA ILE A 199 10.74 -9.89 -18.13
C ILE A 199 11.38 -10.39 -19.44
N ILE A 200 12.42 -11.23 -19.34
CA ILE A 200 13.10 -11.80 -20.51
C ILE A 200 12.13 -12.65 -21.34
N ASP A 201 11.34 -13.52 -20.71
CA ASP A 201 10.39 -14.38 -21.40
C ASP A 201 9.31 -13.59 -22.14
N ASN A 202 8.79 -12.53 -21.50
CA ASN A 202 7.84 -11.66 -22.17
C ASN A 202 8.44 -10.94 -23.40
N GLN A 203 9.72 -10.55 -23.34
CA GLN A 203 10.42 -9.91 -24.47
C GLN A 203 10.75 -10.92 -25.59
N VAL A 204 11.22 -12.13 -25.24
CA VAL A 204 11.68 -13.13 -26.22
C VAL A 204 10.53 -13.91 -26.86
N GLU A 205 9.58 -14.39 -26.03
CA GLU A 205 8.53 -15.32 -26.47
C GLU A 205 7.26 -14.58 -26.89
N ALA A 206 6.86 -13.54 -26.13
CA ALA A 206 5.61 -12.83 -26.36
C ALA A 206 5.77 -11.52 -27.14
N ASP A 207 7.01 -11.05 -27.33
CA ASP A 207 7.34 -9.77 -28.01
C ASP A 207 6.56 -8.57 -27.42
N ARG A 208 6.43 -8.53 -26.10
CA ARG A 208 5.68 -7.51 -25.35
C ARG A 208 6.42 -7.04 -24.09
N GLY A 209 6.07 -5.85 -23.62
CA GLY A 209 6.49 -5.38 -22.30
C GLY A 209 5.84 -6.17 -21.16
N THR A 210 6.45 -6.10 -19.98
CA THR A 210 5.94 -6.71 -18.75
C THR A 210 5.16 -5.68 -17.94
N SER A 211 4.03 -6.07 -17.38
CA SER A 211 3.27 -5.19 -16.48
C SER A 211 3.81 -5.28 -15.05
N ILE A 212 3.59 -4.24 -14.26
CA ILE A 212 4.00 -4.22 -12.86
C ILE A 212 3.23 -5.26 -12.03
N ASP A 213 1.99 -5.58 -12.43
CA ASP A 213 1.17 -6.59 -11.77
C ASP A 213 1.75 -7.99 -11.92
N GLU A 214 2.26 -8.34 -13.10
CA GLU A 214 2.97 -9.61 -13.33
C GLU A 214 4.23 -9.74 -12.46
N ILE A 215 4.93 -8.64 -12.20
CA ILE A 215 6.09 -8.64 -11.30
C ILE A 215 5.66 -8.84 -9.86
N MET A 216 4.55 -8.22 -9.42
CA MET A 216 4.01 -8.37 -8.07
C MET A 216 3.43 -9.76 -7.79
N GLU A 217 3.05 -10.52 -8.81
CA GLU A 217 2.71 -11.94 -8.67
C GLU A 217 3.92 -12.81 -8.33
N VAL A 218 5.10 -12.46 -8.83
CA VAL A 218 6.36 -13.17 -8.58
C VAL A 218 7.02 -12.68 -7.29
N ILE A 219 7.25 -11.36 -7.16
CA ILE A 219 7.86 -10.76 -5.97
C ILE A 219 6.75 -10.46 -4.95
N LYS A 220 6.61 -11.33 -3.96
CA LYS A 220 5.53 -11.24 -2.97
C LYS A 220 5.68 -10.07 -2.01
N GLY A 221 6.90 -9.62 -1.75
CA GLY A 221 7.21 -8.53 -0.82
C GLY A 221 8.67 -8.53 -0.40
N PRO A 222 9.11 -7.56 0.44
CA PRO A 222 10.44 -7.56 1.05
C PRO A 222 10.73 -8.83 1.84
N ASP A 223 12.01 -9.19 1.93
CA ASP A 223 12.50 -10.35 2.68
C ASP A 223 13.67 -9.91 3.57
N PHE A 224 13.35 -9.57 4.81
CA PHE A 224 14.32 -9.02 5.75
C PHE A 224 15.25 -10.09 6.32
N PRO A 225 16.54 -9.80 6.54
CA PRO A 225 17.51 -10.75 7.10
C PRO A 225 17.12 -11.22 8.50
N THR A 226 16.41 -10.40 9.28
CA THR A 226 15.95 -10.69 10.64
C THR A 226 14.61 -11.43 10.69
N GLY A 227 14.03 -11.82 9.56
CA GLY A 227 12.72 -12.48 9.48
C GLY A 227 11.57 -11.54 9.77
N ALA A 228 10.82 -11.78 10.81
CA ALA A 228 9.61 -11.06 11.22
C ALA A 228 8.42 -11.23 10.25
N THR A 229 7.30 -10.61 10.56
CA THR A 229 6.06 -10.71 9.77
C THR A 229 5.65 -9.34 9.25
N ILE A 230 5.48 -9.23 7.92
CA ILE A 230 4.87 -8.06 7.31
C ILE A 230 3.35 -8.16 7.45
N LEU A 231 2.69 -7.08 7.87
CA LEU A 231 1.25 -6.99 8.03
C LEU A 231 0.61 -6.30 6.82
N GLY A 232 -0.25 -7.04 6.11
CA GLY A 232 -0.97 -6.56 4.94
C GLY A 232 -0.13 -6.45 3.67
N ARG A 233 -0.79 -6.28 2.53
CA ARG A 233 -0.16 -6.12 1.21
C ARG A 233 -0.25 -4.71 0.65
N SER A 234 -1.18 -3.89 1.13
CA SER A 234 -1.43 -2.54 0.61
C SER A 234 -0.19 -1.65 0.61
N GLY A 235 0.60 -1.70 1.70
CA GLY A 235 1.85 -0.95 1.80
C GLY A 235 2.94 -1.44 0.81
N ILE A 236 2.99 -2.75 0.52
CA ILE A 236 3.88 -3.34 -0.47
C ILE A 236 3.48 -2.88 -1.88
N GLU A 237 2.20 -3.00 -2.23
CA GLU A 237 1.67 -2.60 -3.53
C GLU A 237 1.90 -1.12 -3.79
N GLN A 238 1.63 -0.27 -2.82
CA GLN A 238 1.91 1.16 -2.93
C GLN A 238 3.39 1.43 -3.18
N ALA A 239 4.28 0.78 -2.42
CA ALA A 239 5.72 0.93 -2.57
C ALA A 239 6.21 0.50 -3.95
N TYR A 240 5.74 -0.65 -4.44
CA TYR A 240 6.18 -1.21 -5.72
C TYR A 240 5.66 -0.41 -6.92
N ARG A 241 4.44 0.13 -6.86
CA ARG A 241 3.88 0.95 -7.94
C ARG A 241 4.46 2.36 -8.00
N THR A 242 4.68 2.98 -6.83
CA THR A 242 5.02 4.41 -6.77
C THR A 242 6.47 4.70 -6.36
N GLY A 243 7.22 3.68 -5.95
CA GLY A 243 8.55 3.85 -5.33
C GLY A 243 8.50 4.38 -3.90
N ARG A 244 7.31 4.58 -3.31
CA ARG A 244 7.13 5.03 -1.92
C ARG A 244 6.00 4.28 -1.24
N GLY A 245 6.23 3.82 0.00
CA GLY A 245 5.20 3.11 0.76
C GLY A 245 5.58 2.97 2.23
N LYS A 246 4.62 2.48 3.01
CA LYS A 246 4.80 2.20 4.44
C LYS A 246 4.43 0.74 4.68
N ILE A 247 5.39 -0.05 5.10
CA ILE A 247 5.23 -1.48 5.37
C ILE A 247 5.29 -1.69 6.87
N LYS A 248 4.20 -2.19 7.46
CA LYS A 248 4.18 -2.55 8.89
C LYS A 248 4.87 -3.89 9.06
N VAL A 249 5.84 -3.95 9.96
CA VAL A 249 6.59 -5.17 10.29
C VAL A 249 6.41 -5.46 11.77
N ARG A 250 6.06 -6.69 12.10
CA ARG A 250 5.81 -7.15 13.46
C ARG A 250 6.76 -8.28 13.83
N ALA A 251 7.26 -8.25 15.04
CA ALA A 251 8.06 -9.31 15.64
C ALA A 251 7.31 -10.65 15.66
N VAL A 252 8.03 -11.75 15.53
CA VAL A 252 7.47 -13.08 15.76
C VAL A 252 7.49 -13.37 17.25
N SER A 253 6.33 -13.66 17.80
CA SER A 253 6.17 -13.92 19.24
C SER A 253 5.22 -15.09 19.49
N ASN A 254 5.52 -15.87 20.49
CA ASN A 254 4.71 -16.98 20.95
C ASN A 254 4.36 -16.81 22.44
N ILE A 255 3.16 -17.25 22.85
CA ILE A 255 2.76 -17.27 24.26
C ILE A 255 2.87 -18.69 24.76
N GLU A 256 3.76 -18.88 25.73
CA GLU A 256 4.02 -20.17 26.37
C GLU A 256 3.39 -20.21 27.76
N PRO A 257 2.65 -21.30 28.13
CA PRO A 257 2.17 -21.48 29.48
C PRO A 257 3.33 -21.82 30.43
N MET A 258 3.27 -21.29 31.64
CA MET A 258 4.23 -21.54 32.70
C MET A 258 3.59 -22.34 33.86
N GLN A 259 4.40 -22.90 34.75
CA GLN A 259 3.93 -23.48 35.99
C GLN A 259 3.14 -22.43 36.79
N ASN A 260 2.16 -22.87 37.58
CA ASN A 260 1.30 -22.03 38.41
C ASN A 260 0.31 -21.11 37.67
N GLY A 261 0.02 -21.39 36.39
CA GLY A 261 -0.97 -20.64 35.62
C GLY A 261 -0.52 -19.25 35.18
N LYS A 262 0.78 -18.94 35.26
CA LYS A 262 1.40 -17.80 34.61
C LYS A 262 1.59 -18.07 33.10
N GLN A 263 1.81 -17.01 32.34
CA GLN A 263 2.16 -17.07 30.92
C GLN A 263 3.45 -16.27 30.67
N ARG A 264 4.18 -16.63 29.65
CA ARG A 264 5.30 -15.81 29.14
C ARG A 264 5.14 -15.57 27.66
N ILE A 265 5.51 -14.38 27.24
CA ILE A 265 5.62 -13.99 25.83
C ILE A 265 7.09 -14.18 25.45
N VAL A 266 7.33 -14.99 24.44
CA VAL A 266 8.67 -15.25 23.89
C VAL A 266 8.74 -14.64 22.52
N VAL A 267 9.70 -13.72 22.33
CA VAL A 267 9.96 -13.07 21.03
C VAL A 267 11.20 -13.71 20.42
N THR A 268 11.07 -14.24 19.21
CA THR A 268 12.14 -14.96 18.49
C THR A 268 12.70 -14.19 17.29
N GLU A 269 11.93 -13.25 16.74
CA GLU A 269 12.35 -12.42 15.61
C GLU A 269 11.91 -10.99 15.83
N LEU A 270 12.74 -10.03 15.38
CA LEU A 270 12.47 -8.60 15.51
C LEU A 270 12.32 -7.95 14.13
N PRO A 271 11.57 -6.84 14.02
CA PRO A 271 11.55 -6.04 12.82
C PRO A 271 12.95 -5.59 12.41
N TYR A 272 13.18 -5.49 11.10
CA TYR A 272 14.47 -5.11 10.54
C TYR A 272 14.95 -3.75 11.06
N MET A 273 16.25 -3.64 11.37
CA MET A 273 16.92 -2.45 11.94
C MET A 273 16.54 -2.11 13.39
N VAL A 274 15.78 -2.94 14.09
CA VAL A 274 15.49 -2.73 15.51
C VAL A 274 16.66 -3.23 16.37
N ASN A 275 17.10 -2.38 17.30
CA ASN A 275 18.11 -2.72 18.29
C ASN A 275 17.45 -3.45 19.48
N LYS A 276 17.89 -4.70 19.72
CA LYS A 276 17.29 -5.58 20.75
C LYS A 276 17.47 -5.02 22.17
N ALA A 277 18.64 -4.55 22.54
CA ALA A 277 18.91 -4.02 23.87
C ALA A 277 18.08 -2.77 24.16
N ARG A 278 18.03 -1.81 23.24
CA ARG A 278 17.18 -0.61 23.38
C ARG A 278 15.69 -0.93 23.44
N LEU A 279 15.25 -1.97 22.74
CA LEU A 279 13.87 -2.43 22.81
C LEU A 279 13.54 -2.95 24.22
N ILE A 280 14.43 -3.76 24.78
CA ILE A 280 14.29 -4.31 26.16
C ILE A 280 14.29 -3.17 27.19
N GLU A 281 15.22 -2.21 27.09
CA GLU A 281 15.24 -1.00 27.93
C GLU A 281 13.92 -0.23 27.81
N LYS A 282 13.40 -0.03 26.59
CA LYS A 282 12.13 0.66 26.35
C LYS A 282 10.93 -0.03 26.99
N ILE A 283 10.89 -1.36 26.94
CA ILE A 283 9.85 -2.14 27.64
C ILE A 283 9.95 -1.91 29.16
N ALA A 284 11.15 -1.96 29.71
CA ALA A 284 11.38 -1.72 31.13
C ALA A 284 10.99 -0.30 31.57
N GLU A 285 11.31 0.73 30.75
CA GLU A 285 10.85 2.11 30.99
C GLU A 285 9.32 2.20 31.05
N LEU A 286 8.60 1.59 30.09
CA LEU A 286 7.14 1.64 30.05
C LEU A 286 6.49 0.96 31.28
N VAL A 287 7.13 -0.07 31.81
CA VAL A 287 6.70 -0.70 33.08
C VAL A 287 6.95 0.22 34.26
N ASN A 288 8.13 0.83 34.37
CA ASN A 288 8.48 1.76 35.44
C ASN A 288 7.58 3.01 35.41
N ASP A 289 7.26 3.52 34.22
CA ASP A 289 6.34 4.65 34.01
C ASP A 289 4.87 4.28 34.25
N LYS A 290 4.56 3.03 34.56
CA LYS A 290 3.18 2.50 34.72
C LYS A 290 2.29 2.69 33.50
N LYS A 291 2.88 2.78 32.31
CA LYS A 291 2.14 2.81 31.03
C LYS A 291 1.72 1.44 30.58
N ILE A 292 2.51 0.43 30.96
CA ILE A 292 2.19 -0.99 30.77
C ILE A 292 2.28 -1.64 32.14
N ASP A 293 1.23 -2.37 32.52
CA ASP A 293 1.18 -3.15 33.77
C ASP A 293 1.04 -4.64 33.47
N GLY A 294 1.49 -5.47 34.38
CA GLY A 294 1.30 -6.94 34.27
C GLY A 294 2.55 -7.73 33.88
N ILE A 295 3.69 -7.09 33.67
CA ILE A 295 4.99 -7.74 33.46
C ILE A 295 5.62 -8.00 34.85
N THR A 296 6.04 -9.24 35.10
CA THR A 296 6.75 -9.64 36.35
C THR A 296 8.24 -9.72 36.15
N GLU A 297 8.70 -10.16 34.99
CA GLU A 297 10.10 -10.32 34.68
C GLU A 297 10.36 -10.13 33.19
N LEU A 298 11.49 -9.54 32.85
CA LEU A 298 11.94 -9.30 31.47
C LEU A 298 13.39 -9.77 31.38
N ARG A 299 13.65 -10.78 30.55
CA ARG A 299 14.98 -11.40 30.36
C ARG A 299 15.34 -11.51 28.90
N ASP A 300 16.60 -11.33 28.61
CA ASP A 300 17.21 -11.72 27.35
C ASP A 300 17.86 -13.11 27.53
N GLU A 301 17.31 -14.10 26.87
CA GLU A 301 17.77 -15.50 26.87
C GLU A 301 18.40 -15.87 25.51
N SER A 302 18.77 -14.86 24.67
CA SER A 302 19.38 -15.08 23.37
C SER A 302 20.74 -15.76 23.53
N ASP A 303 20.99 -16.79 22.72
CA ASP A 303 22.24 -17.55 22.68
C ASP A 303 22.63 -17.88 21.24
N ARG A 304 23.55 -18.83 21.04
CA ARG A 304 24.02 -19.28 19.71
C ARG A 304 22.93 -19.99 18.90
N SER A 305 21.87 -20.46 19.54
CA SER A 305 20.74 -21.12 18.87
C SER A 305 19.71 -20.13 18.31
N GLY A 306 19.79 -18.87 18.71
CA GLY A 306 18.93 -17.81 18.19
C GLY A 306 18.56 -16.74 19.21
N MET A 307 17.76 -15.78 18.73
CA MET A 307 17.21 -14.70 19.56
C MET A 307 16.05 -15.22 20.41
N ARG A 308 16.03 -14.84 21.70
CA ARG A 308 14.97 -15.20 22.62
C ARG A 308 14.80 -14.13 23.70
N ILE A 309 13.79 -13.28 23.56
CA ILE A 309 13.39 -12.31 24.57
C ILE A 309 12.21 -12.89 25.34
N CYS A 310 12.32 -13.06 26.65
CA CYS A 310 11.27 -13.63 27.52
C CYS A 310 10.64 -12.54 28.38
N ILE A 311 9.32 -12.38 28.25
CA ILE A 311 8.49 -11.43 29.02
C ILE A 311 7.50 -12.24 29.84
N GLU A 312 7.71 -12.35 31.15
CA GLU A 312 6.81 -13.07 32.03
C GLU A 312 5.64 -12.19 32.50
N THR A 313 4.43 -12.74 32.45
CA THR A 313 3.22 -12.02 32.84
C THR A 313 2.74 -12.38 34.23
N ARG A 314 2.05 -11.46 34.88
CA ARG A 314 1.29 -11.76 36.10
C ARG A 314 0.14 -12.74 35.80
N LYS A 315 -0.27 -13.52 36.80
CA LYS A 315 -1.32 -14.55 36.64
C LYS A 315 -2.69 -13.98 36.23
N ASP A 316 -3.00 -12.77 36.68
CA ASP A 316 -4.26 -12.06 36.45
C ASP A 316 -4.32 -11.28 35.12
N VAL A 317 -3.25 -11.32 34.32
CA VAL A 317 -3.13 -10.55 33.07
C VAL A 317 -3.27 -11.48 31.88
N ASN A 318 -4.07 -11.08 30.90
CA ASN A 318 -4.15 -11.76 29.61
C ASN A 318 -2.93 -11.38 28.74
N ALA A 319 -2.09 -12.37 28.44
CA ALA A 319 -0.86 -12.16 27.66
C ALA A 319 -1.11 -11.60 26.26
N ASN A 320 -2.25 -11.92 25.60
CA ASN A 320 -2.59 -11.36 24.30
C ASN A 320 -2.87 -9.85 24.38
N VAL A 321 -3.57 -9.39 25.42
CA VAL A 321 -3.84 -7.96 25.62
C VAL A 321 -2.55 -7.22 25.90
N LEU A 322 -1.68 -7.79 26.72
CA LEU A 322 -0.35 -7.22 27.01
C LEU A 322 0.51 -7.15 25.76
N LEU A 323 0.54 -8.21 24.97
CA LEU A 323 1.27 -8.25 23.69
C LEU A 323 0.80 -7.17 22.72
N ASN A 324 -0.51 -6.94 22.61
CA ASN A 324 -1.05 -5.86 21.79
C ASN A 324 -0.67 -4.46 22.30
N GLN A 325 -0.56 -4.27 23.62
CA GLN A 325 -0.03 -3.02 24.18
C GLN A 325 1.45 -2.84 23.85
N LEU A 326 2.24 -3.92 23.91
CA LEU A 326 3.65 -3.91 23.53
C LEU A 326 3.83 -3.54 22.04
N TYR A 327 3.04 -4.12 21.13
CA TYR A 327 3.05 -3.74 19.70
C TYR A 327 2.72 -2.27 19.46
N LYS A 328 1.82 -1.72 20.28
CA LYS A 328 1.40 -0.31 20.14
C LYS A 328 2.44 0.69 20.67
N HIS A 329 3.21 0.33 21.68
CA HIS A 329 4.06 1.25 22.42
C HIS A 329 5.56 1.02 22.24
N THR A 330 5.95 -0.05 21.53
CA THR A 330 7.36 -0.43 21.34
C THR A 330 7.65 -0.79 19.88
N GLN A 331 8.93 -0.95 19.55
CA GLN A 331 9.39 -1.41 18.23
C GLN A 331 9.23 -2.94 18.00
N LEU A 332 8.47 -3.65 18.83
CA LEU A 332 8.00 -5.00 18.48
C LEU A 332 7.07 -4.97 17.26
N GLN A 333 6.48 -3.83 16.96
CA GLN A 333 5.88 -3.52 15.67
C GLN A 333 6.38 -2.15 15.23
N ASP A 334 6.95 -2.10 14.04
CA ASP A 334 7.47 -0.86 13.46
C ASP A 334 7.06 -0.70 12.00
N THR A 335 7.20 0.50 11.48
CA THR A 335 6.85 0.81 10.08
C THR A 335 8.12 1.07 9.29
N PHE A 336 8.41 0.20 8.32
CA PHE A 336 9.47 0.42 7.35
C PHE A 336 8.97 1.37 6.24
N GLY A 337 9.53 2.58 6.21
CA GLY A 337 9.21 3.59 5.20
C GLY A 337 10.02 3.34 3.93
N VAL A 338 9.40 2.79 2.90
CA VAL A 338 10.06 2.52 1.62
C VAL A 338 10.24 3.81 0.81
N ILE A 339 11.48 4.02 0.34
CA ILE A 339 11.83 5.08 -0.61
C ILE A 339 12.81 4.47 -1.63
N MET A 340 12.32 4.14 -2.81
CA MET A 340 13.07 3.46 -3.86
C MET A 340 13.81 4.47 -4.74
N LEU A 341 14.74 5.22 -4.14
CA LEU A 341 15.56 6.23 -4.78
C LEU A 341 16.94 5.65 -5.13
N ALA A 342 17.33 5.70 -6.39
CA ALA A 342 18.64 5.27 -6.86
C ALA A 342 19.19 6.21 -7.93
N LEU A 343 20.49 6.13 -8.23
CA LEU A 343 21.12 6.88 -9.31
C LEU A 343 20.93 6.13 -10.63
N VAL A 344 20.40 6.85 -11.62
CA VAL A 344 20.30 6.41 -13.01
C VAL A 344 21.11 7.42 -13.84
N ASN A 345 22.23 7.01 -14.40
CA ASN A 345 23.16 7.89 -15.13
C ASN A 345 23.57 9.12 -14.28
N ASN A 346 23.91 8.91 -13.01
CA ASN A 346 24.25 9.93 -12.03
C ASN A 346 23.11 10.89 -11.62
N GLU A 347 21.88 10.67 -12.09
CA GLU A 347 20.70 11.42 -11.66
C GLU A 347 19.87 10.64 -10.62
N PRO A 348 19.49 11.25 -9.50
CA PRO A 348 18.66 10.59 -8.50
C PRO A 348 17.21 10.49 -8.99
N LYS A 349 16.68 9.26 -9.09
CA LYS A 349 15.30 8.98 -9.53
C LYS A 349 14.60 8.06 -8.54
N ILE A 350 13.32 8.36 -8.25
CA ILE A 350 12.44 7.42 -7.56
C ILE A 350 11.88 6.48 -8.61
N LEU A 351 12.13 5.20 -8.41
CA LEU A 351 11.80 4.15 -9.38
C LEU A 351 10.75 3.21 -8.77
N ASN A 352 9.90 2.65 -9.60
CA ASN A 352 9.07 1.51 -9.24
C ASN A 352 9.88 0.20 -9.36
N ILE A 353 9.33 -0.91 -8.86
CA ILE A 353 10.08 -2.18 -8.83
C ILE A 353 10.39 -2.70 -10.24
N LEU A 354 9.48 -2.53 -11.21
CA LEU A 354 9.68 -2.94 -12.59
C LEU A 354 10.83 -2.16 -13.24
N GLN A 355 10.84 -0.83 -13.08
CA GLN A 355 11.91 0.02 -13.61
C GLN A 355 13.29 -0.37 -13.06
N MET A 356 13.39 -0.72 -11.77
CA MET A 356 14.67 -1.18 -11.21
C MET A 356 15.17 -2.46 -11.88
N LEU A 357 14.28 -3.41 -12.14
CA LEU A 357 14.62 -4.65 -12.82
C LEU A 357 14.96 -4.42 -14.31
N GLU A 358 14.28 -3.50 -14.98
CA GLU A 358 14.56 -3.11 -16.37
C GLU A 358 15.93 -2.46 -16.51
N TYR A 359 16.29 -1.50 -15.65
CA TYR A 359 17.63 -0.90 -15.64
C TYR A 359 18.74 -1.92 -15.33
N TYR A 360 18.45 -2.85 -14.42
CA TYR A 360 19.37 -3.96 -14.17
C TYR A 360 19.54 -4.84 -15.42
N LEU A 361 18.47 -5.22 -16.09
CA LEU A 361 18.50 -6.04 -17.30
C LEU A 361 19.24 -5.34 -18.44
N GLU A 362 19.03 -4.03 -18.62
CA GLU A 362 19.74 -3.21 -19.60
C GLU A 362 21.25 -3.21 -19.31
N HIS A 363 21.65 -3.06 -18.06
CA HIS A 363 23.05 -3.18 -17.65
C HIS A 363 23.62 -4.57 -17.96
N GLN A 364 22.86 -5.65 -17.72
CA GLN A 364 23.32 -7.00 -18.06
C GLN A 364 23.45 -7.20 -19.57
N LYS A 365 22.58 -6.65 -20.40
CA LYS A 365 22.74 -6.64 -21.85
C LYS A 365 24.05 -6.01 -22.26
N GLU A 366 24.39 -4.84 -21.70
CA GLU A 366 25.67 -4.16 -21.97
C GLU A 366 26.87 -5.01 -21.52
N VAL A 367 26.87 -5.52 -20.29
CA VAL A 367 27.96 -6.34 -19.73
C VAL A 367 28.19 -7.60 -20.58
N VAL A 368 27.17 -8.34 -20.93
CA VAL A 368 27.29 -9.57 -21.71
C VAL A 368 27.70 -9.27 -23.15
N THR A 369 27.20 -8.20 -23.77
CA THR A 369 27.62 -7.75 -25.09
C THR A 369 29.12 -7.42 -25.11
N ARG A 370 29.58 -6.61 -24.16
CA ARG A 370 31.01 -6.24 -24.05
C ARG A 370 31.90 -7.43 -23.76
N ARG A 371 31.48 -8.33 -22.88
CA ARG A 371 32.17 -9.60 -22.61
C ARG A 371 32.28 -10.46 -23.88
N THR A 372 31.18 -10.69 -24.56
CA THR A 372 31.10 -11.48 -25.79
C THR A 372 32.00 -10.89 -26.89
N GLN A 373 32.01 -9.56 -27.03
CA GLN A 373 32.87 -8.88 -27.98
C GLN A 373 34.36 -9.06 -27.62
N TYR A 374 34.69 -8.97 -26.32
CA TYR A 374 36.05 -9.23 -25.85
C TYR A 374 36.54 -10.66 -26.15
N GLU A 375 35.68 -11.64 -25.84
CA GLU A 375 35.96 -13.06 -26.08
C GLU A 375 36.04 -13.35 -27.59
N LEU A 376 35.18 -12.74 -28.42
CA LEU A 376 35.22 -12.85 -29.86
C LEU A 376 36.55 -12.32 -30.44
N ASN A 377 36.99 -11.15 -29.96
CA ASN A 377 38.23 -10.56 -30.40
C ASN A 377 39.42 -11.47 -30.03
N LYS A 378 39.46 -12.01 -28.80
CA LYS A 378 40.50 -12.94 -28.34
C LYS A 378 40.48 -14.25 -29.13
N ALA A 379 39.29 -14.79 -29.40
CA ALA A 379 39.14 -16.00 -30.23
C ALA A 379 39.63 -15.77 -31.65
N LYS A 380 39.31 -14.64 -32.27
CA LYS A 380 39.78 -14.26 -33.60
C LYS A 380 41.28 -14.03 -33.63
N GLU A 381 41.86 -13.34 -32.64
CA GLU A 381 43.33 -13.17 -32.52
C GLU A 381 44.04 -14.56 -32.45
N ARG A 382 43.50 -15.49 -31.68
CA ARG A 382 44.07 -16.83 -31.54
C ARG A 382 43.89 -17.67 -32.80
N ALA A 383 42.69 -17.64 -33.41
CA ALA A 383 42.41 -18.35 -34.65
C ALA A 383 43.29 -17.87 -35.80
N HIS A 384 43.55 -16.55 -35.89
CA HIS A 384 44.45 -15.98 -36.88
C HIS A 384 45.89 -16.49 -36.73
N ILE A 385 46.38 -16.60 -35.48
CA ILE A 385 47.73 -17.21 -35.25
C ILE A 385 47.75 -18.66 -35.67
N LEU A 386 46.71 -19.47 -35.31
CA LEU A 386 46.61 -20.87 -35.65
C LEU A 386 46.55 -21.12 -37.17
N GLU A 387 45.82 -20.27 -37.88
CA GLU A 387 45.72 -20.29 -39.34
C GLU A 387 47.13 -20.15 -39.99
N GLY A 388 47.88 -19.17 -39.50
CA GLY A 388 49.26 -18.97 -39.93
C GLY A 388 50.17 -20.18 -39.64
N LEU A 389 50.03 -20.78 -38.43
CA LEU A 389 50.81 -21.96 -38.04
C LEU A 389 50.46 -23.20 -38.88
N LEU A 390 49.19 -23.45 -39.17
CA LEU A 390 48.71 -24.55 -40.01
C LEU A 390 49.19 -24.38 -41.43
N LYS A 391 49.08 -23.16 -42.02
CA LYS A 391 49.62 -22.86 -43.34
C LYS A 391 51.14 -23.02 -43.39
N ALA A 392 51.88 -22.66 -42.33
CA ALA A 392 53.34 -22.91 -42.23
C ALA A 392 53.69 -24.39 -42.15
N LEU A 393 52.86 -25.21 -41.46
CA LEU A 393 53.07 -26.68 -41.38
C LEU A 393 52.80 -27.39 -42.73
N ASP A 394 51.90 -26.84 -43.55
CA ASP A 394 51.64 -27.37 -44.91
C ASP A 394 52.86 -27.14 -45.84
N HIS A 395 53.70 -26.11 -45.59
CA HIS A 395 54.88 -25.78 -46.35
C HIS A 395 56.16 -25.84 -45.50
N ILE A 396 56.26 -26.79 -44.57
CA ILE A 396 57.22 -26.78 -43.48
C ILE A 396 58.67 -26.80 -43.95
N ASP A 397 58.99 -27.54 -45.03
CA ASP A 397 60.36 -27.63 -45.56
C ASP A 397 60.82 -26.28 -46.13
N GLU A 398 59.96 -25.54 -46.80
CA GLU A 398 60.25 -24.19 -47.33
C GLU A 398 60.43 -23.19 -46.19
N VAL A 399 59.58 -23.24 -45.19
CA VAL A 399 59.63 -22.40 -44.00
C VAL A 399 60.94 -22.62 -43.24
N ILE A 400 61.31 -23.85 -43.00
CA ILE A 400 62.64 -24.22 -42.37
C ILE A 400 63.82 -23.70 -43.20
N SER A 401 63.78 -23.84 -44.53
CA SER A 401 64.74 -23.33 -45.41
C SER A 401 64.92 -21.83 -45.32
N ILE A 402 63.83 -21.07 -45.29
CA ILE A 402 63.86 -19.61 -45.13
C ILE A 402 64.44 -19.21 -43.79
N ILE A 403 64.01 -19.82 -42.70
CA ILE A 403 64.49 -19.52 -41.36
C ILE A 403 65.98 -19.77 -41.24
N ARG A 404 66.45 -20.91 -41.73
CA ARG A 404 67.84 -21.29 -41.67
C ARG A 404 68.78 -20.42 -42.51
N SER A 405 68.27 -19.90 -43.65
CA SER A 405 69.07 -19.08 -44.56
C SER A 405 69.10 -17.60 -44.18
N SER A 406 68.27 -17.18 -43.21
CA SER A 406 68.13 -15.80 -42.70
C SER A 406 69.26 -15.56 -41.67
N LYS A 407 69.81 -14.30 -41.67
CA LYS A 407 70.86 -13.91 -40.74
C LYS A 407 70.37 -13.57 -39.34
N ASN A 408 69.12 -13.16 -39.20
CA ASN A 408 68.50 -12.83 -37.94
C ASN A 408 66.95 -13.03 -38.00
N VAL A 409 66.27 -12.93 -36.83
CA VAL A 409 64.84 -13.12 -36.71
C VAL A 409 64.04 -12.12 -37.55
N ALA A 410 64.48 -10.85 -37.65
CA ALA A 410 63.77 -9.82 -38.41
C ALA A 410 63.77 -10.18 -39.93
N GLU A 411 64.93 -10.55 -40.49
CA GLU A 411 65.02 -10.99 -41.89
C GLU A 411 64.22 -12.26 -42.18
N ALA A 412 64.19 -13.21 -41.23
CA ALA A 412 63.38 -14.42 -41.38
C ALA A 412 61.89 -14.06 -41.46
N LYS A 413 61.40 -13.13 -40.58
CA LYS A 413 60.01 -12.66 -40.61
C LYS A 413 59.66 -11.96 -41.91
N GLU A 414 60.49 -11.00 -42.37
CA GLU A 414 60.27 -10.29 -43.66
C GLU A 414 60.13 -11.26 -44.80
N ARG A 415 61.04 -12.22 -44.96
CA ARG A 415 60.99 -13.23 -46.03
C ARG A 415 59.79 -14.17 -45.94
N LEU A 416 59.33 -14.54 -44.71
CA LEU A 416 58.11 -15.32 -44.54
C LEU A 416 56.86 -14.52 -44.88
N ILE A 417 56.84 -13.24 -44.56
CA ILE A 417 55.75 -12.33 -44.95
C ILE A 417 55.70 -12.19 -46.49
N GLU A 418 56.81 -11.87 -47.11
CA GLU A 418 56.88 -11.76 -48.61
C GLU A 418 56.44 -13.02 -49.32
N ARG A 419 56.86 -14.16 -48.84
CA ARG A 419 56.67 -15.42 -49.54
C ARG A 419 55.30 -16.04 -49.37
N PHE A 420 54.72 -15.94 -48.18
CA PHE A 420 53.43 -16.61 -47.79
C PHE A 420 52.33 -15.66 -47.50
N GLU A 421 52.52 -14.34 -47.59
CA GLU A 421 51.57 -13.29 -47.20
C GLU A 421 51.11 -13.41 -45.73
N PHE A 422 52.01 -13.86 -44.84
CA PHE A 422 51.71 -13.86 -43.41
C PHE A 422 51.67 -12.46 -42.83
N THR A 423 50.86 -12.27 -41.78
CA THR A 423 50.95 -11.06 -40.95
C THR A 423 52.19 -11.12 -40.07
N GLU A 424 52.61 -9.94 -39.56
CA GLU A 424 53.79 -9.88 -38.65
C GLU A 424 53.60 -10.77 -37.42
N VAL A 425 52.39 -10.82 -36.83
CA VAL A 425 52.02 -11.65 -35.70
C VAL A 425 52.11 -13.15 -36.03
N GLN A 426 51.66 -13.57 -37.21
CA GLN A 426 51.77 -14.95 -37.70
C GLN A 426 53.24 -15.33 -37.93
N ALA A 427 54.01 -14.46 -38.59
CA ALA A 427 55.42 -14.68 -38.83
C ALA A 427 56.24 -14.81 -37.53
N GLN A 428 55.91 -13.98 -36.50
CA GLN A 428 56.50 -14.08 -35.18
C GLN A 428 56.20 -15.44 -34.52
N ALA A 429 54.93 -15.87 -34.56
CA ALA A 429 54.50 -17.14 -33.98
C ALA A 429 55.16 -18.36 -34.66
N ILE A 430 55.38 -18.27 -35.99
CA ILE A 430 56.05 -19.32 -36.78
C ILE A 430 57.54 -19.41 -36.36
N VAL A 431 58.22 -18.28 -36.21
CA VAL A 431 59.64 -18.26 -35.79
C VAL A 431 59.82 -18.73 -34.37
N ASP A 432 58.86 -18.44 -33.48
CA ASP A 432 58.89 -18.89 -32.09
C ASP A 432 58.38 -20.35 -31.90
N MET A 433 58.03 -21.05 -33.01
CA MET A 433 57.50 -22.42 -32.98
C MET A 433 58.55 -23.43 -32.52
N ARG A 434 58.18 -24.24 -31.54
CA ARG A 434 59.09 -25.27 -31.01
C ARG A 434 59.14 -26.47 -31.96
N LEU A 435 60.32 -27.12 -32.09
CA LEU A 435 60.48 -28.28 -32.94
C LEU A 435 59.51 -29.46 -32.71
N ARG A 436 58.98 -29.61 -31.48
CA ARG A 436 57.95 -30.61 -31.17
C ARG A 436 56.63 -30.36 -31.91
N ALA A 437 56.32 -29.14 -32.26
CA ALA A 437 55.09 -28.78 -32.98
C ALA A 437 55.07 -29.31 -34.41
N LEU A 438 56.19 -29.78 -34.94
CA LEU A 438 56.34 -30.38 -36.27
C LEU A 438 55.86 -31.83 -36.36
N THR A 439 55.46 -32.43 -35.20
CA THR A 439 54.99 -33.82 -35.19
C THR A 439 53.50 -33.86 -35.63
N GLY A 440 53.12 -34.96 -36.31
CA GLY A 440 51.77 -35.17 -36.80
C GLY A 440 50.71 -35.08 -35.72
N LEU A 441 50.99 -35.57 -34.50
CA LEU A 441 50.08 -35.49 -33.35
C LEU A 441 49.83 -34.04 -32.90
N GLU A 442 50.83 -33.16 -32.92
CA GLU A 442 50.67 -31.75 -32.56
C GLU A 442 49.94 -30.99 -33.65
N ARG A 443 50.09 -31.36 -34.93
CA ARG A 443 49.29 -30.83 -36.05
C ARG A 443 47.82 -31.13 -35.89
N GLU A 444 47.44 -32.36 -35.51
CA GLU A 444 46.07 -32.76 -35.24
C GLU A 444 45.48 -31.92 -34.08
N LYS A 445 46.25 -31.67 -33.03
CA LYS A 445 45.84 -30.81 -31.91
C LYS A 445 45.56 -29.36 -32.34
N LEU A 446 46.46 -28.77 -33.11
CA LEU A 446 46.29 -27.40 -33.62
C LEU A 446 45.08 -27.29 -34.54
N THR A 447 44.81 -28.32 -35.36
CA THR A 447 43.63 -28.36 -36.21
C THR A 447 42.35 -28.48 -35.36
N ALA A 448 42.34 -29.32 -34.32
CA ALA A 448 41.22 -29.44 -33.41
C ALA A 448 40.96 -28.12 -32.67
N GLU A 449 41.99 -27.49 -32.10
CA GLU A 449 41.90 -26.17 -31.44
C GLU A 449 41.34 -25.11 -32.41
N TYR A 450 41.80 -25.09 -33.68
CA TYR A 450 41.30 -24.16 -34.68
C TYR A 450 39.79 -24.37 -34.96
N ASN A 451 39.37 -25.61 -35.12
CA ASN A 451 37.94 -25.93 -35.38
C ASN A 451 37.05 -25.57 -34.19
N GLU A 452 37.51 -25.81 -32.94
CA GLU A 452 36.81 -25.41 -31.72
C GLU A 452 36.67 -23.88 -31.62
N LEU A 453 37.75 -23.15 -31.96
CA LEU A 453 37.73 -21.68 -31.99
C LEU A 453 36.79 -21.14 -33.06
N MET A 454 36.73 -21.75 -34.26
CA MET A 454 35.83 -21.33 -35.30
C MET A 454 34.38 -21.54 -34.89
N ALA A 455 34.02 -22.67 -34.27
CA ALA A 455 32.69 -22.90 -33.72
C ALA A 455 32.34 -21.91 -32.62
N LEU A 456 33.32 -21.53 -31.78
CA LEU A 456 33.15 -20.51 -30.74
C LEU A 456 32.93 -19.13 -31.37
N ILE A 457 33.71 -18.75 -32.39
CA ILE A 457 33.57 -17.48 -33.12
C ILE A 457 32.19 -17.38 -33.74
N ASP A 458 31.68 -18.43 -34.39
CA ASP A 458 30.36 -18.47 -34.98
C ASP A 458 29.28 -18.27 -33.91
N ARG A 459 29.36 -18.98 -32.77
CA ARG A 459 28.45 -18.82 -31.63
C ARG A 459 28.46 -17.41 -31.06
N LEU A 460 29.65 -16.86 -30.78
CA LEU A 460 29.77 -15.49 -30.22
C LEU A 460 29.26 -14.45 -31.20
N THR A 461 29.48 -14.64 -32.50
CA THR A 461 28.96 -13.73 -33.54
C THR A 461 27.44 -13.79 -33.62
N ALA A 462 26.87 -14.99 -33.52
CA ALA A 462 25.41 -15.16 -33.50
C ALA A 462 24.78 -14.44 -32.27
N ILE A 463 25.38 -14.56 -31.07
CA ILE A 463 24.93 -13.88 -29.87
C ILE A 463 24.94 -12.35 -30.03
N LEU A 464 25.97 -11.80 -30.66
CA LEU A 464 26.08 -10.35 -30.90
C LEU A 464 25.09 -9.87 -31.99
N GLY A 465 24.66 -10.73 -32.89
CA GLY A 465 23.75 -10.41 -33.98
C GLY A 465 22.27 -10.55 -33.65
N ASP A 466 21.91 -11.21 -32.54
CA ASP A 466 20.53 -11.47 -32.15
C ASP A 466 20.30 -11.18 -30.67
N GLU A 467 19.47 -10.17 -30.37
CA GLU A 467 19.12 -9.79 -29.00
C GLU A 467 18.40 -10.91 -28.25
N LYS A 468 17.63 -11.76 -28.92
CA LYS A 468 16.95 -12.89 -28.29
C LYS A 468 17.93 -13.94 -27.79
N LEU A 469 19.00 -14.20 -28.56
CA LEU A 469 20.07 -15.10 -28.13
C LEU A 469 20.85 -14.51 -26.96
N LEU A 470 21.12 -13.20 -26.98
CA LEU A 470 21.77 -12.49 -25.89
C LEU A 470 20.96 -12.60 -24.60
N LEU A 471 19.65 -12.36 -24.65
CA LEU A 471 18.73 -12.50 -23.52
C LEU A 471 18.68 -13.95 -23.03
N GLY A 472 18.75 -14.93 -23.93
CA GLY A 472 18.85 -16.35 -23.58
C GLY A 472 20.07 -16.66 -22.74
N VAL A 473 21.23 -16.11 -23.10
CA VAL A 473 22.50 -16.27 -22.32
C VAL A 473 22.35 -15.64 -20.93
N ILE A 474 21.78 -14.42 -20.83
CA ILE A 474 21.55 -13.76 -19.55
C ILE A 474 20.61 -14.61 -18.69
N LYS A 475 19.53 -15.16 -19.26
CA LYS A 475 18.59 -16.02 -18.56
C LYS A 475 19.27 -17.28 -18.00
N GLU A 476 20.08 -17.97 -18.80
CA GLU A 476 20.81 -19.17 -18.35
C GLU A 476 21.75 -18.83 -17.18
N GLU A 477 22.52 -17.77 -17.29
CA GLU A 477 23.51 -17.39 -16.27
C GLU A 477 22.85 -16.98 -14.96
N ILE A 478 21.78 -16.19 -15.00
CA ILE A 478 21.11 -15.73 -13.78
C ILE A 478 20.34 -16.87 -13.07
N LEU A 479 19.83 -17.85 -13.82
CA LEU A 479 19.23 -19.06 -13.25
C LEU A 479 20.25 -19.91 -12.49
N ILE A 480 21.47 -20.03 -12.99
CA ILE A 480 22.56 -20.71 -12.25
C ILE A 480 22.80 -20.04 -10.91
N ILE A 481 22.78 -18.71 -10.85
CA ILE A 481 22.96 -17.95 -9.61
C ILE A 481 21.79 -18.18 -8.66
N ARG A 482 20.53 -18.16 -9.17
CA ARG A 482 19.34 -18.50 -8.40
C ARG A 482 19.46 -19.86 -7.71
N ASP A 483 19.85 -20.86 -8.45
CA ASP A 483 19.93 -22.26 -7.96
C ASP A 483 21.10 -22.45 -6.97
N LYS A 484 22.18 -21.71 -7.15
CA LYS A 484 23.38 -21.81 -6.32
C LYS A 484 23.28 -21.04 -5.00
N TYR A 485 22.65 -19.87 -4.99
CA TYR A 485 22.62 -18.95 -3.85
C TYR A 485 21.23 -18.64 -3.32
N GLY A 486 20.17 -19.04 -4.02
CA GLY A 486 18.79 -18.80 -3.58
C GLY A 486 18.43 -19.65 -2.37
N ASP A 487 17.85 -19.00 -1.37
CA ASP A 487 17.35 -19.60 -0.14
C ASP A 487 15.84 -19.37 0.01
N ASP A 488 15.25 -19.93 1.05
CA ASP A 488 13.85 -19.74 1.35
C ASP A 488 13.62 -18.35 1.98
N ARG A 489 12.39 -17.84 1.79
CA ARG A 489 11.95 -16.57 2.37
C ARG A 489 12.02 -16.64 3.91
N ARG A 490 12.60 -15.63 4.53
CA ARG A 490 12.69 -15.49 6.00
C ARG A 490 11.50 -14.70 6.56
N THR A 491 11.08 -13.64 5.89
CA THR A 491 9.97 -12.79 6.33
C THR A 491 8.64 -13.35 5.87
N SER A 492 7.72 -13.60 6.79
CA SER A 492 6.35 -14.00 6.49
C SER A 492 5.48 -12.79 6.14
N ILE A 493 4.42 -13.01 5.33
CA ILE A 493 3.44 -11.98 5.01
C ILE A 493 2.11 -12.43 5.59
N GLY A 494 1.67 -11.72 6.64
CA GLY A 494 0.42 -11.97 7.34
C GLY A 494 -0.67 -10.99 6.93
N PHE A 495 -1.88 -11.26 7.41
CA PHE A 495 -3.00 -10.32 7.25
C PHE A 495 -2.82 -9.16 8.21
N ASP A 496 -3.05 -7.93 7.75
CA ASP A 496 -3.25 -6.79 8.64
C ASP A 496 -4.72 -6.77 9.05
N MET A 497 -5.00 -6.81 10.34
CA MET A 497 -6.37 -6.64 10.84
C MET A 497 -6.91 -5.23 10.56
N ASP A 498 -6.03 -4.26 10.27
CA ASP A 498 -6.42 -2.93 9.82
C ASP A 498 -6.74 -2.89 8.30
N ASP A 499 -6.27 -3.86 7.51
CA ASP A 499 -6.61 -4.04 6.09
C ASP A 499 -7.91 -4.84 5.88
N LEU A 500 -8.32 -5.65 6.86
CA LEU A 500 -9.67 -6.13 6.95
C LEU A 500 -10.52 -4.93 7.39
N ASN A 501 -11.19 -4.31 6.42
CA ASN A 501 -12.27 -3.39 6.76
C ASN A 501 -13.19 -4.14 7.72
N VAL A 502 -13.38 -3.61 8.93
CA VAL A 502 -14.38 -4.14 9.87
C VAL A 502 -15.73 -4.28 9.16
N GLU A 503 -15.91 -3.51 8.11
CA GLU A 503 -17.03 -3.50 7.19
C GLU A 503 -17.23 -4.84 6.46
N ASP A 504 -16.16 -5.52 6.02
CA ASP A 504 -16.22 -6.80 5.28
C ASP A 504 -16.59 -8.00 6.18
N LEU A 505 -16.44 -7.85 7.50
CA LEU A 505 -16.80 -8.86 8.50
C LEU A 505 -18.25 -8.74 8.98
N ILE A 506 -18.94 -7.65 8.63
CA ILE A 506 -20.31 -7.38 9.07
C ILE A 506 -21.27 -7.87 7.97
N PRO A 507 -22.19 -8.79 8.28
CA PRO A 507 -23.12 -9.27 7.26
C PRO A 507 -24.00 -8.12 6.75
N HIS A 508 -24.17 -8.08 5.42
CA HIS A 508 -25.14 -7.18 4.79
C HIS A 508 -26.55 -7.61 5.20
N GLY A 509 -27.31 -6.71 5.79
CA GLY A 509 -28.67 -6.99 6.23
C GLY A 509 -29.49 -5.73 6.39
N ASP A 510 -30.80 -5.88 6.18
CA ASP A 510 -31.77 -4.79 6.41
C ASP A 510 -31.93 -4.54 7.89
N THR A 511 -31.92 -3.30 8.27
CA THR A 511 -31.97 -2.88 9.68
C THR A 511 -32.85 -1.67 9.87
N VAL A 512 -33.45 -1.58 11.06
CA VAL A 512 -34.25 -0.45 11.52
C VAL A 512 -33.48 0.34 12.54
N ILE A 513 -33.28 1.62 12.31
CA ILE A 513 -32.70 2.55 13.27
C ILE A 513 -33.86 3.33 13.91
N ALA A 514 -33.93 3.30 15.24
CA ALA A 514 -34.86 4.11 16.00
C ALA A 514 -34.10 5.16 16.80
N MET A 515 -34.58 6.40 16.73
CA MET A 515 -34.07 7.52 17.52
C MET A 515 -35.18 8.18 18.31
N SER A 516 -34.90 8.47 19.58
CA SER A 516 -35.83 9.23 20.45
C SER A 516 -35.52 10.72 20.47
N LYS A 517 -36.48 11.55 20.88
CA LYS A 517 -36.35 13.01 20.98
C LYS A 517 -35.22 13.45 21.90
N LEU A 518 -34.93 12.71 22.96
CA LEU A 518 -33.82 12.99 23.85
C LEU A 518 -32.47 12.49 23.30
N GLY A 519 -32.45 11.90 22.08
CA GLY A 519 -31.24 11.48 21.41
C GLY A 519 -30.73 10.09 21.79
N TYR A 520 -31.61 9.18 22.21
CA TYR A 520 -31.26 7.76 22.32
C TYR A 520 -31.46 7.09 20.97
N ILE A 521 -30.44 6.39 20.50
CA ILE A 521 -30.41 5.70 19.21
C ILE A 521 -30.11 4.21 19.38
N LYS A 522 -30.75 3.38 18.56
CA LYS A 522 -30.46 1.95 18.48
C LYS A 522 -30.71 1.39 17.09
N ARG A 523 -30.12 0.25 16.81
CA ARG A 523 -30.32 -0.54 15.59
C ARG A 523 -31.05 -1.84 15.96
N MET A 524 -31.95 -2.29 15.11
CA MET A 524 -32.74 -3.52 15.28
C MET A 524 -32.90 -4.23 13.95
N THR A 525 -33.10 -5.56 13.98
CA THR A 525 -33.50 -6.32 12.79
C THR A 525 -34.94 -6.03 12.39
N ILE A 526 -35.25 -6.12 11.09
CA ILE A 526 -36.55 -5.80 10.54
C ILE A 526 -37.69 -6.68 11.07
N ASP A 527 -37.39 -7.91 11.48
CA ASP A 527 -38.32 -8.94 11.94
C ASP A 527 -39.03 -8.56 13.26
N ASN A 528 -38.53 -7.55 13.95
CA ASN A 528 -39.11 -7.07 15.21
C ASN A 528 -40.45 -6.31 15.06
N PHE A 529 -40.87 -5.97 13.83
CA PHE A 529 -42.10 -5.17 13.57
C PHE A 529 -43.05 -5.92 12.64
N LYS A 530 -44.17 -6.45 13.18
CA LYS A 530 -45.24 -7.09 12.41
C LYS A 530 -46.33 -6.10 12.03
N SER A 531 -46.90 -6.25 10.82
CA SER A 531 -48.02 -5.43 10.35
C SER A 531 -49.28 -5.62 11.20
N GLN A 532 -50.02 -4.55 11.46
CA GLN A 532 -51.30 -4.56 12.16
C GLN A 532 -52.37 -3.77 11.33
N HIS A 533 -53.67 -4.17 11.46
CA HIS A 533 -54.76 -3.45 10.82
C HIS A 533 -55.10 -2.17 11.60
N ARG A 534 -55.77 -1.22 10.92
CA ARG A 534 -56.21 0.05 11.54
C ARG A 534 -57.07 -0.22 12.80
N GLY A 535 -56.90 0.64 13.82
CA GLY A 535 -57.59 0.49 15.11
C GLY A 535 -56.95 -0.51 16.06
N GLY A 536 -55.76 -1.05 15.74
CA GLY A 536 -54.93 -1.88 16.64
C GLY A 536 -54.40 -1.07 17.83
N LYS A 537 -54.13 -1.75 18.97
CA LYS A 537 -53.55 -1.14 20.19
C LYS A 537 -52.07 -0.76 20.09
N GLY A 538 -51.43 -1.09 18.98
CA GLY A 538 -49.98 -0.87 18.77
C GLY A 538 -49.05 -1.78 19.59
N ILE A 539 -47.73 -1.67 19.30
CA ILE A 539 -46.69 -2.44 19.99
C ILE A 539 -45.66 -1.43 20.52
N LYS A 540 -45.20 -1.62 21.76
CA LYS A 540 -44.19 -0.75 22.35
C LYS A 540 -42.84 -0.95 21.60
N GLY A 541 -42.40 0.09 20.91
CA GLY A 541 -41.20 0.07 20.08
C GLY A 541 -39.90 0.37 20.83
N MET A 542 -39.99 1.05 22.00
CA MET A 542 -38.84 1.43 22.83
C MET A 542 -39.31 1.76 24.23
N ASN A 543 -38.52 1.46 25.26
CA ASN A 543 -38.77 1.99 26.60
C ASN A 543 -38.13 3.39 26.65
N THR A 544 -38.95 4.38 26.82
CA THR A 544 -38.55 5.79 26.98
C THR A 544 -38.53 6.19 28.46
N ILE A 545 -37.85 7.28 28.78
CA ILE A 545 -37.87 7.94 30.07
C ILE A 545 -39.11 8.83 30.10
N GLU A 546 -39.55 9.30 31.28
CA GLU A 546 -40.55 10.36 31.38
C GLU A 546 -40.20 11.51 30.45
N ASP A 547 -41.14 11.95 29.62
CA ASP A 547 -41.01 13.02 28.59
C ASP A 547 -40.16 12.70 27.35
N ASP A 548 -39.77 11.42 27.08
CA ASP A 548 -39.09 11.00 25.86
C ASP A 548 -39.98 10.15 24.95
N PHE A 549 -39.88 10.29 23.63
CA PHE A 549 -40.62 9.50 22.65
C PHE A 549 -39.75 9.23 21.39
N ILE A 550 -40.13 8.24 20.59
CA ILE A 550 -39.47 7.96 19.32
C ILE A 550 -39.81 9.09 18.33
N GLU A 551 -38.77 9.76 17.83
CA GLU A 551 -38.90 10.83 16.86
C GLU A 551 -38.72 10.32 15.43
N ASP A 552 -37.70 9.44 15.22
CA ASP A 552 -37.37 8.89 13.90
C ASP A 552 -37.29 7.37 13.89
N LEU A 553 -37.88 6.77 12.85
CA LEU A 553 -37.72 5.36 12.49
C LEU A 553 -37.22 5.28 11.05
N LEU A 554 -36.02 4.77 10.88
CA LEU A 554 -35.33 4.73 9.60
C LEU A 554 -35.04 3.29 9.20
N MET A 555 -35.50 2.88 8.02
CA MET A 555 -35.13 1.60 7.42
C MET A 555 -33.91 1.78 6.50
N THR A 556 -32.88 0.95 6.67
CA THR A 556 -31.63 1.06 5.96
C THR A 556 -30.93 -0.30 5.95
N THR A 557 -29.75 -0.37 5.32
CA THR A 557 -28.88 -1.54 5.43
C THR A 557 -27.70 -1.30 6.38
N THR A 558 -27.09 -2.33 6.88
CA THR A 558 -25.97 -2.25 7.84
C THR A 558 -24.80 -1.40 7.33
N HIS A 559 -24.57 -1.33 6.02
CA HIS A 559 -23.41 -0.68 5.40
C HIS A 559 -23.64 0.76 4.91
N HIS A 560 -24.89 1.25 4.92
CA HIS A 560 -25.17 2.61 4.50
C HIS A 560 -24.53 3.64 5.43
N PHE A 561 -24.11 4.77 4.86
CA PHE A 561 -23.75 5.94 5.63
C PHE A 561 -25.01 6.57 6.21
N ILE A 562 -24.93 6.97 7.46
CA ILE A 562 -25.98 7.67 8.16
C ILE A 562 -25.51 9.10 8.40
N PHE A 563 -26.15 10.05 7.72
CA PHE A 563 -25.93 11.47 7.92
C PHE A 563 -26.90 11.97 8.97
N CYS A 564 -26.32 12.50 10.07
CA CYS A 564 -27.09 13.07 11.16
C CYS A 564 -26.98 14.60 11.09
N PHE A 565 -28.07 15.27 10.74
CA PHE A 565 -28.15 16.71 10.73
C PHE A 565 -28.67 17.22 12.07
N THR A 566 -28.17 18.39 12.51
CA THR A 566 -28.51 18.94 13.81
C THR A 566 -29.29 20.21 13.67
N ASN A 567 -30.05 20.57 14.72
CA ASN A 567 -30.75 21.86 14.84
C ASN A 567 -29.86 23.08 14.67
N LYS A 568 -28.55 22.95 14.97
CA LYS A 568 -27.55 24.00 14.76
C LYS A 568 -26.99 24.04 13.33
N GLY A 569 -27.57 23.30 12.38
CA GLY A 569 -27.18 23.31 10.98
C GLY A 569 -25.86 22.60 10.69
N ARG A 570 -25.45 21.65 11.51
CA ARG A 570 -24.26 20.80 11.31
C ARG A 570 -24.66 19.42 10.85
N VAL A 571 -23.70 18.70 10.24
CA VAL A 571 -23.86 17.31 9.82
C VAL A 571 -22.72 16.47 10.36
N TYR A 572 -23.06 15.29 10.84
CA TYR A 572 -22.17 14.23 11.27
C TYR A 572 -22.41 12.98 10.41
N ARG A 573 -21.43 12.11 10.32
CA ARG A 573 -21.49 10.87 9.54
C ARG A 573 -21.05 9.70 10.38
N LEU A 574 -21.82 8.62 10.32
CA LEU A 574 -21.45 7.30 10.84
C LEU A 574 -21.97 6.20 9.92
N LYS A 575 -21.52 4.98 10.09
CA LYS A 575 -22.04 3.80 9.40
C LYS A 575 -23.17 3.19 10.22
N ALA A 576 -24.18 2.61 9.57
CA ALA A 576 -25.32 2.04 10.29
C ALA A 576 -24.90 0.93 11.27
N TYR A 577 -23.85 0.13 10.95
CA TYR A 577 -23.33 -0.88 11.85
C TYR A 577 -22.63 -0.33 13.10
N GLU A 578 -22.18 0.94 13.09
CA GLU A 578 -21.58 1.60 14.27
C GLU A 578 -22.64 1.89 15.35
N ILE A 579 -23.91 1.88 14.98
CA ILE A 579 -25.02 2.02 15.93
C ILE A 579 -25.24 0.68 16.65
N PRO A 580 -25.17 0.64 17.98
CA PRO A 580 -25.33 -0.60 18.73
C PRO A 580 -26.66 -1.31 18.49
N GLU A 581 -26.60 -2.61 18.28
CA GLU A 581 -27.77 -3.44 18.17
C GLU A 581 -28.44 -3.63 19.55
N ALA A 582 -29.76 -3.50 19.58
CA ALA A 582 -30.50 -3.64 20.81
C ALA A 582 -31.87 -4.28 20.59
N SER A 583 -32.42 -4.91 21.62
CA SER A 583 -33.74 -5.49 21.57
C SER A 583 -34.81 -4.41 21.37
N ARG A 584 -36.01 -4.82 20.90
CA ARG A 584 -37.11 -3.91 20.61
C ARG A 584 -37.49 -3.00 21.79
N THR A 585 -37.50 -3.52 23.00
CA THR A 585 -37.86 -2.77 24.21
C THR A 585 -36.70 -2.02 24.87
N ALA A 586 -35.48 -2.26 24.49
CA ALA A 586 -34.32 -1.56 25.05
C ALA A 586 -34.35 -0.05 24.71
N ARG A 587 -33.78 0.78 25.58
CA ARG A 587 -33.68 2.24 25.40
C ARG A 587 -32.71 2.65 24.28
N GLY A 588 -31.69 1.83 24.01
CA GLY A 588 -30.58 2.17 23.11
C GLY A 588 -29.48 3.00 23.81
N THR A 589 -28.60 3.56 23.01
CA THR A 589 -27.42 4.33 23.45
C THR A 589 -27.61 5.80 23.17
N ALA A 590 -27.20 6.68 24.07
CA ALA A 590 -27.26 8.11 23.83
C ALA A 590 -26.32 8.49 22.65
N ILE A 591 -26.84 9.23 21.69
CA ILE A 591 -26.12 9.60 20.45
C ILE A 591 -24.85 10.41 20.73
N VAL A 592 -24.79 11.14 21.84
CA VAL A 592 -23.59 11.87 22.29
C VAL A 592 -22.40 10.96 22.59
N ASN A 593 -22.65 9.66 22.82
CA ASN A 593 -21.59 8.65 22.98
C ASN A 593 -21.05 8.15 21.62
N LEU A 594 -21.77 8.38 20.54
CA LEU A 594 -21.39 7.98 19.18
C LEU A 594 -20.84 9.16 18.38
N LEU A 595 -21.40 10.37 18.58
CA LEU A 595 -21.07 11.62 17.88
C LEU A 595 -20.56 12.69 18.85
N GLN A 596 -19.56 13.44 18.42
CA GLN A 596 -19.03 14.57 19.21
C GLN A 596 -19.91 15.83 19.02
N LEU A 597 -21.12 15.78 19.57
CA LEU A 597 -22.06 16.92 19.52
C LEU A 597 -21.55 18.07 20.40
N MET A 598 -21.89 19.29 19.96
CA MET A 598 -21.66 20.48 20.77
C MET A 598 -22.72 20.61 21.88
N PRO A 599 -22.50 21.43 22.92
CA PRO A 599 -23.53 21.74 23.91
C PRO A 599 -24.82 22.25 23.24
N ASP A 600 -25.97 21.77 23.69
CA ASP A 600 -27.33 22.11 23.19
C ASP A 600 -27.60 21.74 21.72
N GLU A 601 -26.75 20.90 21.12
CA GLU A 601 -26.94 20.39 19.76
C GLU A 601 -27.77 19.09 19.78
N LYS A 602 -28.86 19.09 18.98
CA LYS A 602 -29.78 17.93 18.87
C LYS A 602 -29.88 17.50 17.41
N ILE A 603 -30.01 16.20 17.19
CA ILE A 603 -30.27 15.66 15.85
C ILE A 603 -31.68 15.99 15.44
N THR A 604 -31.89 16.53 14.23
CA THR A 604 -33.19 16.91 13.68
C THR A 604 -33.54 16.17 12.40
N ALA A 605 -32.55 15.57 11.71
CA ALA A 605 -32.79 14.74 10.54
C ALA A 605 -31.73 13.68 10.39
N ILE A 606 -32.13 12.48 10.00
CA ILE A 606 -31.23 11.36 9.68
C ILE A 606 -31.49 10.92 8.25
N ILE A 607 -30.38 10.82 7.46
CA ILE A 607 -30.47 10.43 6.05
C ILE A 607 -29.53 9.25 5.80
N PRO A 608 -30.05 8.10 5.32
CA PRO A 608 -29.24 7.01 4.85
C PRO A 608 -28.71 7.32 3.45
N LEU A 609 -27.43 7.12 3.21
CA LEU A 609 -26.78 7.25 1.92
C LEU A 609 -26.04 5.97 1.57
N ARG A 610 -26.30 5.41 0.40
CA ARG A 610 -25.59 4.25 -0.11
C ARG A 610 -24.20 4.65 -0.60
N GLU A 611 -24.13 5.63 -1.50
CA GLU A 611 -22.92 6.09 -2.16
C GLU A 611 -22.99 7.61 -2.40
N TYR A 612 -21.83 8.25 -2.60
CA TYR A 612 -21.73 9.63 -3.05
C TYR A 612 -21.91 9.67 -4.57
N ASP A 613 -22.93 10.43 -4.99
CA ASP A 613 -23.27 10.65 -6.38
C ASP A 613 -23.10 12.13 -6.70
N ASP A 614 -22.29 12.44 -7.71
CA ASP A 614 -21.95 13.81 -8.10
C ASP A 614 -23.13 14.59 -8.70
N GLU A 615 -24.19 13.87 -9.14
CA GLU A 615 -25.40 14.48 -9.71
C GLU A 615 -26.49 14.71 -8.68
N LYS A 616 -26.28 14.34 -7.40
CA LYS A 616 -27.25 14.50 -6.32
C LYS A 616 -26.98 15.72 -5.45
N TYR A 617 -28.07 16.21 -4.86
CA TYR A 617 -28.10 17.41 -4.03
C TYR A 617 -28.79 17.12 -2.69
N LEU A 618 -28.37 17.84 -1.66
CA LEU A 618 -29.09 17.90 -0.39
C LEU A 618 -30.00 19.14 -0.41
N PHE A 619 -31.28 18.91 -0.33
CA PHE A 619 -32.29 19.94 -0.18
C PHE A 619 -32.69 20.03 1.29
N MET A 620 -32.60 21.21 1.86
CA MET A 620 -32.79 21.48 3.29
C MET A 620 -33.95 22.44 3.49
N ALA A 621 -34.75 22.23 4.54
CA ALA A 621 -35.80 23.14 4.95
C ALA A 621 -35.68 23.47 6.43
N THR A 622 -35.91 24.74 6.77
CA THR A 622 -35.93 25.23 8.15
C THR A 622 -37.35 25.48 8.65
N LYS A 623 -37.49 25.55 9.96
CA LYS A 623 -38.75 25.81 10.67
C LYS A 623 -39.39 27.11 10.23
N LYS A 624 -38.58 28.14 9.95
CA LYS A 624 -39.06 29.47 9.48
C LYS A 624 -39.23 29.52 7.93
N GLY A 625 -39.27 28.38 7.24
CA GLY A 625 -39.61 28.32 5.83
C GLY A 625 -38.46 28.72 4.88
N ILE A 626 -37.25 28.74 5.35
CA ILE A 626 -36.06 28.90 4.50
C ILE A 626 -35.67 27.54 3.88
N VAL A 627 -35.27 27.56 2.61
CA VAL A 627 -34.84 26.36 1.87
C VAL A 627 -33.48 26.58 1.24
N LYS A 628 -32.72 25.49 1.09
CA LYS A 628 -31.37 25.51 0.54
C LYS A 628 -31.12 24.25 -0.28
N LYS A 629 -30.41 24.39 -1.40
CA LYS A 629 -29.91 23.28 -2.21
C LYS A 629 -28.39 23.32 -2.30
N THR A 630 -27.70 22.19 -1.99
CA THR A 630 -26.24 22.09 -2.00
C THR A 630 -25.84 20.74 -2.61
N ALA A 631 -24.80 20.71 -3.45
CA ALA A 631 -24.31 19.46 -4.04
C ALA A 631 -23.85 18.46 -2.98
N LEU A 632 -24.20 17.19 -3.15
CA LEU A 632 -23.87 16.11 -2.19
C LEU A 632 -22.36 15.93 -2.01
N LYS A 633 -21.58 16.14 -3.07
CA LYS A 633 -20.10 16.06 -3.05
C LYS A 633 -19.45 17.01 -2.05
N GLU A 634 -20.06 18.14 -1.73
CA GLU A 634 -19.59 19.09 -0.72
C GLU A 634 -19.48 18.45 0.68
N TYR A 635 -20.13 17.30 0.89
CA TYR A 635 -20.18 16.55 2.16
C TYR A 635 -19.37 15.25 2.14
N SER A 636 -18.52 15.03 1.12
CA SER A 636 -17.68 13.81 1.03
C SER A 636 -16.71 13.66 2.20
N ASN A 637 -16.18 14.76 2.73
CA ASN A 637 -15.18 14.78 3.79
C ASN A 637 -15.74 15.37 5.10
N ILE A 638 -16.53 14.57 5.83
CA ILE A 638 -17.04 14.94 7.16
C ILE A 638 -16.09 14.42 8.24
N ARG A 639 -15.54 15.34 9.05
CA ARG A 639 -14.69 15.00 10.20
C ARG A 639 -15.55 14.49 11.37
N LYS A 640 -14.94 13.76 12.32
CA LYS A 640 -15.63 13.30 13.55
C LYS A 640 -16.25 14.44 14.37
N THR A 641 -15.68 15.64 14.28
CA THR A 641 -16.19 16.85 14.94
C THR A 641 -17.38 17.50 14.23
N GLY A 642 -17.89 16.87 13.15
CA GLY A 642 -18.97 17.42 12.34
C GLY A 642 -18.52 18.51 11.36
N LEU A 643 -19.46 18.88 10.48
CA LEU A 643 -19.25 19.85 9.41
C LEU A 643 -20.45 20.79 9.33
N ALA A 644 -20.25 22.09 9.08
CA ALA A 644 -21.36 23.03 8.88
C ALA A 644 -22.09 22.71 7.55
N ALA A 645 -23.40 22.48 7.64
CA ALA A 645 -24.26 22.16 6.50
C ALA A 645 -25.06 23.37 6.01
N ILE A 646 -25.51 24.21 6.90
CA ILE A 646 -26.25 25.45 6.64
C ILE A 646 -25.96 26.45 7.75
N THR A 647 -25.90 27.75 7.43
CA THR A 647 -25.90 28.82 8.43
C THR A 647 -27.36 29.22 8.71
N LEU A 648 -27.82 28.95 9.92
CA LEU A 648 -29.17 29.28 10.34
C LEU A 648 -29.28 30.76 10.72
N ARG A 649 -30.49 31.31 10.60
CA ARG A 649 -30.85 32.61 11.15
C ARG A 649 -31.09 32.50 12.66
N GLU A 650 -31.14 33.63 13.34
CA GLU A 650 -31.45 33.68 14.77
C GLU A 650 -32.85 33.09 15.03
N ASP A 651 -32.96 32.22 16.02
CA ASP A 651 -34.20 31.50 16.40
C ASP A 651 -34.80 30.62 15.28
N ASP A 652 -33.99 30.09 14.34
CA ASP A 652 -34.45 29.13 13.33
C ASP A 652 -33.76 27.75 13.55
N ASP A 653 -34.47 26.70 13.25
CA ASP A 653 -34.00 25.32 13.35
C ASP A 653 -34.11 24.64 11.98
N LEU A 654 -33.10 23.78 11.67
CA LEU A 654 -33.19 22.87 10.53
C LEU A 654 -34.15 21.74 10.87
N ILE A 655 -35.19 21.51 10.04
CA ILE A 655 -36.24 20.52 10.33
C ILE A 655 -36.14 19.27 9.48
N GLU A 656 -35.84 19.40 8.20
CA GLU A 656 -35.78 18.25 7.29
C GLU A 656 -34.75 18.45 6.19
N VAL A 657 -34.12 17.36 5.80
CA VAL A 657 -33.13 17.30 4.70
C VAL A 657 -33.47 16.12 3.82
N LYS A 658 -33.42 16.30 2.50
CA LYS A 658 -33.69 15.24 1.51
C LYS A 658 -32.67 15.27 0.37
N VAL A 659 -32.49 14.11 -0.26
CA VAL A 659 -31.62 13.99 -1.46
C VAL A 659 -32.49 14.28 -2.69
N THR A 660 -32.00 15.14 -3.60
CA THR A 660 -32.65 15.50 -4.86
C THR A 660 -31.68 15.41 -6.05
N ASP A 661 -32.21 15.49 -7.30
CA ASP A 661 -31.47 15.26 -8.54
C ASP A 661 -31.81 16.25 -9.67
N LYS A 662 -32.29 17.45 -9.33
CA LYS A 662 -32.78 18.50 -10.24
C LYS A 662 -34.08 18.19 -10.98
N THR A 663 -34.72 17.06 -10.73
CA THR A 663 -35.97 16.66 -11.37
C THR A 663 -37.17 16.72 -10.45
N LYS A 664 -36.95 17.01 -9.16
CA LYS A 664 -37.96 16.87 -8.10
C LYS A 664 -38.76 18.17 -7.87
N LYS A 665 -39.97 18.00 -7.42
CA LYS A 665 -40.82 19.10 -6.89
C LYS A 665 -40.93 18.97 -5.40
N ILE A 666 -40.86 20.10 -4.73
CA ILE A 666 -40.83 20.23 -3.27
C ILE A 666 -42.18 20.69 -2.75
N LEU A 667 -42.73 19.96 -1.79
CA LEU A 667 -43.93 20.32 -1.07
C LEU A 667 -43.60 20.60 0.39
N LEU A 668 -43.78 21.85 0.84
CA LEU A 668 -43.67 22.23 2.24
C LEU A 668 -45.06 22.25 2.87
N VAL A 669 -45.16 21.74 4.10
CA VAL A 669 -46.40 21.69 4.88
C VAL A 669 -46.19 22.41 6.22
N THR A 670 -47.16 23.24 6.64
CA THR A 670 -47.07 24.00 7.88
C THR A 670 -47.95 23.40 8.98
N LYS A 671 -47.64 23.75 10.22
CA LYS A 671 -48.36 23.38 11.43
C LYS A 671 -49.83 23.80 11.36
N ASN A 672 -50.12 24.97 10.75
CA ASN A 672 -51.45 25.50 10.56
C ASN A 672 -52.18 25.01 9.28
N GLY A 673 -51.69 23.92 8.67
CA GLY A 673 -52.33 23.24 7.57
C GLY A 673 -52.28 23.98 6.23
N GLN A 674 -51.27 24.83 6.02
CA GLN A 674 -50.94 25.41 4.72
C GLN A 674 -49.85 24.56 4.03
N SER A 675 -49.79 24.66 2.69
CA SER A 675 -48.74 23.98 1.91
C SER A 675 -48.38 24.80 0.68
N ILE A 676 -47.15 24.70 0.24
CA ILE A 676 -46.63 25.26 -1.03
C ILE A 676 -45.93 24.19 -1.81
N PHE A 677 -46.22 24.09 -3.12
CA PHE A 677 -45.64 23.12 -4.02
C PHE A 677 -44.93 23.84 -5.15
N PHE A 678 -43.60 23.65 -5.27
CA PHE A 678 -42.73 24.36 -6.23
C PHE A 678 -41.64 23.45 -6.79
N ASP A 679 -41.03 23.87 -7.91
CA ASP A 679 -39.94 23.15 -8.55
C ASP A 679 -38.65 23.37 -7.77
N GLU A 680 -37.86 22.30 -7.56
CA GLU A 680 -36.55 22.43 -6.86
C GLU A 680 -35.59 23.37 -7.58
N ASN A 681 -35.73 23.57 -8.90
CA ASN A 681 -34.88 24.46 -9.69
C ASN A 681 -35.17 25.93 -9.45
N ASP A 682 -36.28 26.26 -8.83
CA ASP A 682 -36.53 27.62 -8.31
C ASP A 682 -35.53 28.00 -7.21
N VAL A 683 -34.84 26.99 -6.63
CA VAL A 683 -33.79 27.18 -5.61
C VAL A 683 -32.42 26.94 -6.26
N ARG A 684 -31.65 28.01 -6.40
CA ARG A 684 -30.28 27.92 -6.92
C ARG A 684 -29.37 27.09 -6.00
N GLU A 685 -28.47 26.37 -6.61
CA GLU A 685 -27.37 25.67 -5.88
C GLU A 685 -26.49 26.67 -5.13
N THR A 686 -26.15 26.38 -3.89
CA THR A 686 -25.32 27.24 -3.03
C THR A 686 -24.36 26.39 -2.20
N GLY A 687 -23.20 26.96 -1.86
CA GLY A 687 -22.20 26.31 -1.00
C GLY A 687 -22.69 26.04 0.43
N ARG A 688 -22.00 25.13 1.13
CA ARG A 688 -22.38 24.61 2.47
C ARG A 688 -22.72 25.66 3.51
N VAL A 689 -21.99 26.75 3.60
CA VAL A 689 -22.11 27.77 4.65
C VAL A 689 -23.12 28.86 4.32
N SER A 690 -23.89 28.73 3.23
CA SER A 690 -24.92 29.71 2.89
C SER A 690 -26.17 29.56 3.76
N MET A 691 -26.96 30.68 3.91
CA MET A 691 -28.20 30.70 4.72
C MET A 691 -29.44 30.16 3.98
N GLY A 692 -29.38 30.01 2.63
CA GLY A 692 -30.53 29.63 1.83
C GLY A 692 -31.40 30.81 1.41
N VAL A 693 -32.61 30.49 0.89
CA VAL A 693 -33.58 31.44 0.35
C VAL A 693 -34.99 31.16 0.91
N ILE A 694 -35.88 32.11 0.84
CA ILE A 694 -37.29 31.93 1.31
C ILE A 694 -37.98 30.88 0.41
N GLY A 695 -38.37 29.76 0.99
CA GLY A 695 -39.17 28.70 0.34
C GLY A 695 -40.69 28.99 0.49
N MET A 696 -41.13 29.34 1.68
CA MET A 696 -42.52 29.68 1.96
C MET A 696 -42.58 30.92 2.87
N ASN A 697 -43.55 31.82 2.59
CA ASN A 697 -43.80 32.99 3.41
C ASN A 697 -44.87 32.62 4.44
N LEU A 698 -44.47 32.43 5.69
CA LEU A 698 -45.30 31.96 6.79
C LEU A 698 -46.17 33.08 7.36
N ASN A 699 -47.38 32.74 7.83
CA ASN A 699 -48.16 33.62 8.66
C ASN A 699 -47.55 33.72 10.06
N GLU A 700 -47.93 34.75 10.80
CA GLU A 700 -47.46 34.95 12.16
C GLU A 700 -47.82 33.74 13.06
N GLY A 701 -46.85 33.18 13.76
CA GLY A 701 -47.03 32.01 14.62
C GLY A 701 -47.10 30.66 13.89
N ASP A 702 -46.96 30.60 12.55
CA ASP A 702 -46.92 29.35 11.80
C ASP A 702 -45.50 28.86 11.62
N GLU A 703 -45.32 27.54 11.50
CA GLU A 703 -44.05 26.86 11.36
C GLU A 703 -44.15 25.78 10.28
N VAL A 704 -43.08 25.54 9.54
CA VAL A 704 -42.99 24.36 8.64
C VAL A 704 -42.78 23.11 9.48
N VAL A 705 -43.57 22.05 9.26
CA VAL A 705 -43.52 20.78 9.98
C VAL A 705 -43.10 19.59 9.09
N GLY A 706 -43.05 19.81 7.77
CA GLY A 706 -42.57 18.74 6.86
C GLY A 706 -42.25 19.22 5.47
N MET A 707 -41.32 18.53 4.83
CA MET A 707 -40.93 18.73 3.42
C MET A 707 -41.02 17.41 2.67
N GLN A 708 -41.77 17.34 1.59
CA GLN A 708 -41.95 16.14 0.79
C GLN A 708 -41.53 16.35 -0.65
N LEU A 709 -41.13 15.28 -1.31
CA LEU A 709 -40.81 15.24 -2.75
C LEU A 709 -41.92 14.53 -3.50
N ASP A 710 -42.28 15.03 -4.68
CA ASP A 710 -43.27 14.40 -5.58
C ASP A 710 -42.92 12.96 -5.97
N SER A 711 -41.65 12.64 -6.03
CA SER A 711 -41.14 11.29 -6.38
C SER A 711 -41.23 10.27 -5.25
N GLN A 712 -41.60 10.68 -4.03
CA GLN A 712 -41.68 9.81 -2.87
C GLN A 712 -43.06 9.14 -2.67
N GLY A 713 -44.07 9.56 -3.43
CA GLY A 713 -45.41 8.99 -3.38
C GLY A 713 -46.40 9.81 -4.18
N GLU A 714 -47.52 9.18 -4.59
CA GLU A 714 -48.60 9.81 -5.34
C GLU A 714 -49.53 10.66 -4.46
N ASP A 715 -49.56 10.33 -3.17
CA ASP A 715 -50.47 10.97 -2.19
C ASP A 715 -49.69 11.72 -1.10
N LEU A 716 -50.18 12.86 -0.67
CA LEU A 716 -49.72 13.51 0.56
C LEU A 716 -50.55 13.01 1.73
N LEU A 717 -49.95 12.28 2.65
CA LEU A 717 -50.50 11.97 3.96
C LEU A 717 -50.24 13.12 4.93
N VAL A 718 -51.30 13.63 5.59
CA VAL A 718 -51.19 14.63 6.65
C VAL A 718 -51.84 14.08 7.91
N VAL A 719 -51.14 14.18 9.05
CA VAL A 719 -51.63 13.71 10.34
C VAL A 719 -51.55 14.83 11.38
N SER A 720 -52.59 14.90 12.23
CA SER A 720 -52.68 15.86 13.31
C SER A 720 -52.40 15.26 14.69
N GLU A 721 -52.19 16.12 15.67
CA GLU A 721 -51.78 15.76 17.04
C GLU A 721 -52.79 14.88 17.76
N LYS A 722 -54.09 14.95 17.39
CA LYS A 722 -55.18 14.12 17.99
C LYS A 722 -55.48 12.84 17.20
N GLY A 723 -54.51 12.36 16.40
CA GLY A 723 -54.62 11.09 15.68
C GLY A 723 -55.57 11.06 14.49
N MET A 724 -55.99 12.24 13.99
CA MET A 724 -56.77 12.37 12.76
C MET A 724 -55.82 12.53 11.58
N GLY A 725 -56.13 11.94 10.43
CA GLY A 725 -55.32 12.08 9.22
C GLY A 725 -56.07 11.73 7.94
N LYS A 726 -55.47 12.06 6.84
CA LYS A 726 -55.97 11.79 5.47
C LYS A 726 -54.83 11.72 4.46
N ARG A 727 -55.11 11.06 3.34
CA ARG A 727 -54.30 11.17 2.14
C ARG A 727 -55.00 12.06 1.09
N THR A 728 -54.22 12.83 0.35
CA THR A 728 -54.69 13.71 -0.73
C THR A 728 -53.73 13.54 -1.92
N LYS A 729 -54.29 13.31 -3.13
CA LYS A 729 -53.49 13.17 -4.36
C LYS A 729 -52.60 14.40 -4.57
N MET A 730 -51.31 14.18 -4.94
CA MET A 730 -50.35 15.24 -5.21
C MET A 730 -50.80 16.16 -6.36
N ASP A 731 -51.55 15.65 -7.35
CA ASP A 731 -52.09 16.40 -8.48
C ASP A 731 -53.10 17.49 -8.05
N LYS A 732 -53.67 17.39 -6.85
CA LYS A 732 -54.58 18.41 -6.30
C LYS A 732 -53.81 19.66 -5.81
N PHE A 733 -52.49 19.61 -5.73
CA PHE A 733 -51.66 20.75 -5.34
C PHE A 733 -51.13 21.45 -6.60
N SER A 734 -51.56 22.72 -6.82
CA SER A 734 -51.05 23.51 -7.95
C SER A 734 -49.58 23.88 -7.77
N LEU A 735 -48.77 23.68 -8.81
CA LEU A 735 -47.40 24.13 -8.83
C LEU A 735 -47.35 25.67 -8.76
N GLN A 736 -46.52 26.19 -7.84
CA GLN A 736 -46.31 27.62 -7.57
C GLN A 736 -44.84 27.94 -7.58
N HIS A 737 -44.47 29.21 -7.63
CA HIS A 737 -43.13 29.64 -7.34
C HIS A 737 -42.85 29.68 -5.84
N ARG A 738 -41.62 29.39 -5.41
CA ARG A 738 -41.24 29.51 -4.01
C ARG A 738 -41.50 30.91 -3.43
N GLY A 739 -41.60 31.01 -2.11
CA GLY A 739 -41.76 32.27 -1.39
C GLY A 739 -43.23 32.80 -1.35
N GLY A 740 -44.17 32.06 -1.88
CA GLY A 740 -45.60 32.33 -1.73
C GLY A 740 -46.15 31.91 -0.35
N LYS A 741 -47.45 32.31 -0.06
CA LYS A 741 -48.18 31.89 1.16
C LYS A 741 -48.72 30.46 1.05
N GLY A 742 -48.75 29.87 -0.13
CA GLY A 742 -49.26 28.52 -0.40
C GLY A 742 -50.79 28.41 -0.40
N VAL A 743 -51.26 27.16 -0.30
CA VAL A 743 -52.70 26.80 -0.29
C VAL A 743 -53.02 25.92 0.92
N ARG A 744 -54.24 25.92 1.38
CA ARG A 744 -54.65 25.06 2.49
C ARG A 744 -54.60 23.58 2.08
N CYS A 745 -53.90 22.75 2.85
CA CYS A 745 -53.84 21.32 2.69
C CYS A 745 -54.57 20.50 3.73
N TYR A 746 -54.85 21.10 4.90
CA TYR A 746 -55.58 20.46 6.01
C TYR A 746 -56.49 21.47 6.71
N ASN A 747 -57.68 21.02 7.08
CA ASN A 747 -58.62 21.87 7.82
C ASN A 747 -58.48 21.55 9.32
N ILE A 748 -57.91 22.50 10.08
CA ILE A 748 -57.69 22.38 11.53
C ILE A 748 -58.99 22.72 12.26
N THR A 749 -59.35 21.90 13.25
CA THR A 749 -60.49 22.05 14.14
C THR A 749 -60.09 21.67 15.57
N ASP A 750 -60.91 22.01 16.56
CA ASP A 750 -60.64 21.59 17.95
C ASP A 750 -60.57 20.07 18.14
N LYS A 751 -61.18 19.30 17.20
CA LYS A 751 -61.15 17.84 17.19
C LYS A 751 -59.89 17.26 16.59
N THR A 752 -59.22 17.97 15.77
CA THR A 752 -57.99 17.50 15.08
C THR A 752 -56.71 17.94 15.76
N GLY A 753 -56.72 19.15 16.32
CA GLY A 753 -55.50 19.82 16.69
C GLY A 753 -54.64 20.20 15.50
N SER A 754 -53.44 20.67 15.74
CA SER A 754 -52.48 21.12 14.73
C SER A 754 -51.89 19.96 13.92
N VAL A 755 -51.34 20.23 12.74
CA VAL A 755 -50.61 19.24 11.94
C VAL A 755 -49.30 18.96 12.61
N VAL A 756 -49.00 17.67 12.83
CA VAL A 756 -47.74 17.17 13.42
C VAL A 756 -46.71 16.81 12.35
N GLY A 757 -47.21 16.28 11.25
CA GLY A 757 -46.29 15.89 10.18
C GLY A 757 -47.00 15.49 8.88
N SER A 758 -46.18 15.34 7.84
CA SER A 758 -46.67 14.90 6.52
C SER A 758 -45.68 13.92 5.90
N LYS A 759 -46.18 12.98 5.07
CA LYS A 759 -45.34 12.06 4.28
C LYS A 759 -45.98 11.90 2.89
N ALA A 760 -45.11 11.81 1.87
CA ALA A 760 -45.50 11.36 0.56
C ALA A 760 -45.55 9.83 0.53
N VAL A 761 -46.74 9.28 0.13
CA VAL A 761 -47.03 7.85 0.24
C VAL A 761 -47.71 7.32 -1.02
N ASN A 762 -47.53 6.02 -1.31
CA ASN A 762 -48.29 5.26 -2.28
C ASN A 762 -49.33 4.37 -1.57
N GLU A 763 -50.32 3.86 -2.29
CA GLU A 763 -51.35 3.02 -1.73
C GLU A 763 -50.85 1.72 -1.12
N GLU A 764 -49.73 1.20 -1.68
CA GLU A 764 -49.05 -0.05 -1.26
C GLU A 764 -48.13 0.14 -0.03
N ASP A 765 -47.86 1.38 0.35
CA ASP A 765 -46.97 1.69 1.46
C ASP A 765 -47.62 1.37 2.82
N GLU A 766 -46.78 1.18 3.79
CA GLU A 766 -47.16 1.11 5.20
C GLU A 766 -46.56 2.29 5.96
N ILE A 767 -47.25 2.75 6.97
CA ILE A 767 -46.82 3.82 7.86
C ILE A 767 -46.82 3.37 9.32
N MET A 768 -46.01 4.06 10.12
CA MET A 768 -46.03 3.98 11.57
C MET A 768 -46.40 5.36 12.13
N LEU A 769 -47.42 5.39 13.03
CA LEU A 769 -47.75 6.54 13.86
C LEU A 769 -47.16 6.31 15.25
N ILE A 770 -46.59 7.36 15.81
CA ILE A 770 -45.84 7.30 17.06
C ILE A 770 -46.44 8.34 18.01
N THR A 771 -46.80 7.94 19.23
CA THR A 771 -47.30 8.85 20.28
C THR A 771 -46.19 9.36 21.18
N THR A 772 -46.51 10.41 21.94
CA THR A 772 -45.61 10.98 22.97
C THR A 772 -45.18 9.96 24.04
N GLU A 773 -46.01 8.95 24.31
CA GLU A 773 -45.69 7.84 25.23
C GLU A 773 -44.92 6.69 24.57
N GLY A 774 -44.50 6.81 23.30
CA GLY A 774 -43.76 5.78 22.59
C GLY A 774 -44.61 4.58 22.12
N ILE A 775 -45.93 4.71 22.07
CA ILE A 775 -46.81 3.71 21.48
C ILE A 775 -46.74 3.85 19.96
N VAL A 776 -46.47 2.75 19.27
CA VAL A 776 -46.35 2.70 17.81
C VAL A 776 -47.45 1.84 17.22
N ILE A 777 -48.19 2.39 16.24
CA ILE A 777 -49.12 1.63 15.39
C ILE A 777 -48.61 1.58 13.96
N ARG A 778 -48.63 0.40 13.34
CA ARG A 778 -48.34 0.18 11.94
C ARG A 778 -49.60 -0.13 11.16
N MET A 779 -49.83 0.58 10.05
CA MET A 779 -51.01 0.40 9.21
C MET A 779 -50.69 0.57 7.73
N GLY A 780 -51.51 -0.03 6.85
CA GLY A 780 -51.42 0.15 5.40
C GLY A 780 -51.98 1.53 5.00
N VAL A 781 -51.35 2.16 4.01
CA VAL A 781 -51.84 3.43 3.46
C VAL A 781 -53.17 3.24 2.74
N ALA A 782 -53.43 2.08 2.14
CA ALA A 782 -54.72 1.73 1.52
C ALA A 782 -55.90 1.86 2.49
N ASP A 783 -55.67 1.63 3.80
CA ASP A 783 -56.72 1.77 4.84
C ASP A 783 -57.07 3.22 5.18
N ILE A 784 -56.33 4.21 4.66
CA ILE A 784 -56.51 5.63 4.94
C ILE A 784 -57.35 6.26 3.82
N SER A 785 -58.43 6.97 4.18
CA SER A 785 -59.31 7.59 3.21
C SER A 785 -58.63 8.67 2.38
N GLU A 786 -58.75 8.58 1.03
CA GLU A 786 -58.42 9.67 0.12
C GLU A 786 -59.44 10.79 0.28
N GLN A 787 -58.99 12.02 0.46
CA GLN A 787 -59.83 13.18 0.67
C GLN A 787 -59.27 14.43 0.00
N GLY A 788 -60.18 15.41 -0.25
CA GLY A 788 -59.78 16.71 -0.79
C GLY A 788 -58.95 17.54 0.21
N ARG A 789 -58.27 18.58 -0.30
CA ARG A 789 -57.37 19.43 0.48
C ARG A 789 -57.99 20.07 1.72
N ASN A 790 -59.26 20.54 1.66
CA ASN A 790 -59.93 21.31 2.70
C ASN A 790 -60.69 20.44 3.71
N THR A 791 -60.31 19.20 3.94
CA THR A 791 -60.98 18.30 4.90
C THR A 791 -60.12 18.09 6.14
N SER A 792 -60.71 17.59 7.22
CA SER A 792 -60.09 17.37 8.51
C SER A 792 -59.65 15.92 8.72
N GLY A 793 -59.78 15.04 7.71
CA GLY A 793 -59.35 13.64 7.77
C GLY A 793 -60.31 12.73 8.55
N VAL A 794 -59.83 11.49 8.78
CA VAL A 794 -60.49 10.42 9.56
C VAL A 794 -59.62 10.02 10.74
N LYS A 795 -60.19 9.33 11.74
CA LYS A 795 -59.42 8.80 12.86
C LYS A 795 -58.49 7.66 12.37
N LEU A 796 -57.20 7.87 12.53
CA LEU A 796 -56.17 6.87 12.23
C LEU A 796 -55.74 6.11 13.46
N MET A 797 -55.66 6.79 14.60
CA MET A 797 -55.28 6.20 15.90
C MET A 797 -56.29 6.60 16.96
N ASP A 798 -56.67 5.65 17.82
CA ASP A 798 -57.55 5.96 18.94
C ASP A 798 -56.71 6.46 20.13
N ILE A 799 -56.86 7.75 20.38
CA ILE A 799 -56.19 8.46 21.48
C ILE A 799 -57.27 8.89 22.45
N ASP A 800 -57.10 8.58 23.73
CA ASP A 800 -58.08 8.97 24.77
C ASP A 800 -58.16 10.49 24.84
N ALA A 801 -59.36 11.03 24.64
CA ALA A 801 -59.63 12.47 24.63
C ALA A 801 -59.33 13.15 26.00
N ASN A 802 -59.19 12.38 27.06
CA ASN A 802 -58.92 12.85 28.42
C ASN A 802 -57.42 12.68 28.84
N SER A 803 -56.59 12.13 27.96
CA SER A 803 -55.14 11.99 28.20
C SER A 803 -54.36 13.10 27.46
N ASP A 804 -53.23 13.49 28.02
CA ASP A 804 -52.27 14.42 27.38
C ASP A 804 -51.45 13.74 26.28
N VAL A 805 -51.85 12.50 25.87
CA VAL A 805 -51.14 11.74 24.81
C VAL A 805 -51.50 12.32 23.45
N MET A 806 -50.47 12.58 22.65
CA MET A 806 -50.60 13.13 21.28
C MET A 806 -49.79 12.31 20.30
N VAL A 807 -50.12 12.37 19.02
CA VAL A 807 -49.21 11.86 17.96
C VAL A 807 -48.00 12.78 17.91
N ALA A 808 -46.82 12.17 18.03
CA ALA A 808 -45.53 12.86 18.02
C ALA A 808 -44.88 12.85 16.63
N GLY A 809 -45.12 11.79 15.84
CA GLY A 809 -44.45 11.65 14.54
C GLY A 809 -45.05 10.58 13.63
N ILE A 810 -44.62 10.61 12.35
CA ILE A 810 -45.03 9.69 11.30
C ILE A 810 -43.74 9.12 10.65
N ALA A 811 -43.66 7.81 10.54
CA ALA A 811 -42.61 7.15 9.75
C ALA A 811 -43.19 6.31 8.61
N LYS A 812 -42.60 6.35 7.43
CA LYS A 812 -42.95 5.49 6.28
C LYS A 812 -42.10 4.23 6.31
N VAL A 813 -42.73 3.06 6.23
CA VAL A 813 -42.03 1.76 6.10
C VAL A 813 -41.72 1.53 4.62
N ARG A 814 -40.46 1.36 4.23
CA ARG A 814 -40.09 1.03 2.86
C ARG A 814 -40.34 -0.45 2.59
N GLU A 815 -40.87 -0.77 1.42
CA GLU A 815 -41.09 -2.13 0.96
C GLU A 815 -39.77 -2.89 0.72
N LYS A 816 -39.91 -4.25 0.73
CA LYS A 816 -38.84 -5.14 0.26
C LYS A 816 -38.51 -4.81 -1.19
N HIS A 817 -37.24 -4.61 -1.50
CA HIS A 817 -36.79 -4.46 -2.88
C HIS A 817 -37.37 -5.58 -3.75
N GLN A 818 -38.07 -5.22 -4.82
CA GLN A 818 -38.27 -6.10 -5.97
C GLN A 818 -36.88 -6.56 -6.41
N LYS A 819 -36.64 -7.85 -6.38
CA LYS A 819 -35.45 -8.46 -6.99
C LYS A 819 -35.45 -8.03 -8.46
N ASN A 820 -34.46 -7.26 -8.86
CA ASN A 820 -34.25 -6.99 -10.28
C ASN A 820 -33.93 -8.31 -10.97
N GLU A 821 -34.68 -8.64 -12.01
CA GLU A 821 -34.52 -9.85 -12.85
C GLU A 821 -33.12 -9.99 -13.47
N GLU A 822 -32.28 -8.96 -13.41
CA GLU A 822 -30.87 -9.01 -13.83
C GLU A 822 -29.93 -9.70 -12.83
N THR A 823 -30.34 -9.88 -11.57
CA THR A 823 -29.50 -10.59 -10.57
C THR A 823 -29.75 -12.10 -10.58
N GLU A 824 -30.89 -12.57 -11.08
CA GLU A 824 -31.14 -14.03 -11.20
C GLU A 824 -30.32 -14.71 -12.30
N ALA A 825 -29.84 -13.99 -13.31
CA ALA A 825 -28.99 -14.52 -14.37
C ALA A 825 -27.52 -14.71 -13.91
N VAL A 826 -27.07 -13.97 -12.90
CA VAL A 826 -25.70 -14.07 -12.37
C VAL A 826 -25.63 -15.05 -11.19
N GLU A 827 -26.67 -15.14 -10.36
CA GLU A 827 -26.72 -16.14 -9.27
C GLU A 827 -26.91 -17.57 -9.79
N THR A 828 -27.63 -17.78 -10.93
CA THR A 828 -27.81 -19.12 -11.52
C THR A 828 -26.55 -19.65 -12.20
N THR A 829 -25.61 -18.78 -12.59
CA THR A 829 -24.30 -19.20 -13.14
C THR A 829 -23.26 -19.44 -12.05
N MET A 830 -23.33 -18.72 -10.91
CA MET A 830 -22.41 -18.96 -9.78
C MET A 830 -22.77 -20.20 -8.94
N ASP A 831 -24.06 -20.51 -8.78
CA ASP A 831 -24.49 -21.71 -8.02
C ASP A 831 -24.24 -23.03 -8.77
N THR A 832 -24.15 -23.03 -10.09
CA THR A 832 -23.80 -24.23 -10.88
C THR A 832 -22.30 -24.53 -10.85
N GLU A 833 -21.42 -23.52 -10.86
CA GLU A 833 -19.96 -23.72 -10.72
C GLU A 833 -19.56 -24.08 -9.28
N ALA A 834 -20.25 -23.55 -8.25
CA ALA A 834 -19.96 -23.86 -6.85
C ALA A 834 -20.44 -25.25 -6.41
N VAL A 835 -21.39 -25.87 -7.12
CA VAL A 835 -21.89 -27.25 -6.83
C VAL A 835 -21.03 -28.29 -7.51
N GLU A 836 -20.47 -28.01 -8.71
CA GLU A 836 -19.52 -28.91 -9.37
C GLU A 836 -18.17 -28.97 -8.67
N ASP A 837 -17.69 -27.84 -8.12
CA ASP A 837 -16.42 -27.78 -7.38
C ASP A 837 -16.51 -28.47 -5.99
N ARG A 838 -17.69 -28.49 -5.34
CA ARG A 838 -17.89 -29.22 -4.09
C ARG A 838 -17.95 -30.72 -4.29
N SER A 839 -18.54 -31.20 -5.38
CA SER A 839 -18.61 -32.65 -5.63
C SER A 839 -17.23 -33.24 -5.98
N GLN A 840 -16.35 -32.49 -6.64
CA GLN A 840 -14.97 -32.90 -6.92
C GLN A 840 -14.10 -32.88 -5.66
N LEU A 841 -14.38 -31.99 -4.72
CA LEU A 841 -13.63 -31.90 -3.47
C LEU A 841 -14.00 -33.02 -2.51
N ASP A 842 -15.28 -33.42 -2.44
CA ASP A 842 -15.75 -34.54 -1.62
C ASP A 842 -15.24 -35.89 -2.16
N ASP A 843 -15.16 -36.06 -3.50
CA ASP A 843 -14.58 -37.25 -4.13
C ASP A 843 -13.07 -37.38 -3.89
N LEU A 844 -12.35 -36.26 -3.82
CA LEU A 844 -10.91 -36.21 -3.49
C LEU A 844 -10.64 -36.50 -2.00
N ILE A 845 -11.53 -36.08 -1.10
CA ILE A 845 -11.43 -36.36 0.34
C ILE A 845 -11.70 -37.82 0.61
N ASP A 846 -12.70 -38.43 -0.04
CA ASP A 846 -13.02 -39.83 0.11
C ASP A 846 -11.93 -40.76 -0.49
N ALA A 847 -11.27 -40.34 -1.59
CA ALA A 847 -10.12 -41.05 -2.14
C ALA A 847 -8.91 -41.03 -1.20
N ALA A 848 -8.62 -39.84 -0.61
CA ALA A 848 -7.52 -39.69 0.34
C ALA A 848 -7.75 -40.44 1.66
N MET A 849 -9.02 -40.56 2.11
CA MET A 849 -9.36 -41.37 3.29
C MET A 849 -9.29 -42.87 3.03
N LYS A 850 -9.43 -43.31 1.79
CA LYS A 850 -9.31 -44.74 1.41
C LYS A 850 -7.85 -45.17 1.36
N ASP A 851 -6.98 -44.33 0.80
CA ASP A 851 -5.54 -44.60 0.76
C ASP A 851 -4.88 -44.55 2.17
N ALA A 852 -5.41 -43.77 3.09
CA ALA A 852 -4.92 -43.74 4.47
C ALA A 852 -5.33 -44.98 5.29
N LYS A 853 -6.42 -45.70 4.89
CA LYS A 853 -6.87 -46.95 5.53
C LYS A 853 -6.21 -48.22 4.94
N GLU A 854 -5.55 -48.14 3.81
CA GLU A 854 -4.78 -49.26 3.23
C GLU A 854 -3.28 -49.24 3.66
N GLN A 855 -2.85 -48.21 4.41
CA GLN A 855 -1.48 -48.07 4.93
C GLN A 855 -1.36 -48.24 6.48
N GLU A 856 -2.47 -48.61 7.16
CA GLU A 856 -2.48 -49.20 8.50
C GLU A 856 -2.75 -50.72 8.42
#